data_4bc218714d00cdd9161bcb6332b181d3
#
_entry.id   4bc218714d00cdd9161bcb6332b181d3
#
_cell.length_a   1.000
_cell.length_b   1.000
_cell.length_c   1.000
_cell.angle_alpha   90.00
_cell.angle_beta   90.00
_cell.angle_gamma   90.00
#
_symmetry.space_group_name_H-M   'P 1'
#
loop_
_entity.id
_entity.type
_entity.pdbx_description
1 polymer ?
#
loop_
_entity_poly.entity_id
_entity_poly.type
_entity_poly.pdbx_seq_one_letter_code
_entity_poly.pdbx_strand_id
1 'polypeptide(L)'
;MNFLVPTKHPRANEAVGLMLFTVTALLLLSLLSYHPTDPSFNTSRNRLQDGTVENLAGEFGSTLADLLLQAFGYPAFMVPVVCAIFGWRWLRSRVIENPGFKAAGLLALFGSACALCGLLFPNFLGFGWTLKAGGLAGDLLADWLRARFNLAGSLILALSFFLVSLFMVTTFSFAKSIAFLRTRLAFLTPWKERWQAWQRDRAKEKERVALDKKFKQDAVGESRPATVITQSVAELKEKGTASAKRVPKEPSPRDMDFSEPRPQITEKRIQVEKARVIATGTHDFVFPSASMLRPAASQEAVDEKELMQRAHQLMEKCKEFDVHGQVHHIHPGPVVTTYEFKPEPGVKYSRITNLVDDLCLALKAESVRIDRLPGKSTVGVEVPNIRRETIFLREIIESVEFQSSPSKLTMALGKDIVGKIAIADLAKMPHLLIAGQTGAGKSVAVNAMIISILYKASPEDVKFIMVDPKRLELGLYEDIPHLLTPVVTEPKRASNALKWAVNEMEGRYKLLAAVGVRNIEQYNVLMKKPKTLELFPEENGEERKPLPFIVIVIDELADLMMVASKDVENSIMRLAQMARAVGIHLILATQRPSVDVLTGTIKANLPSRISFRVAQKTDSRTILDQMGAQQLLGKGDMLFIPPGTSKMIRVHAPFVSEEETAEIVNHLKSQARPVYNETIVEDGGEKGELTELE
;
A
#
# COMPACT_ATOMS: atom_id res chain seq x y z
N MET A 1 -25.62 18.58 28.42
CA MET A 1 -24.97 17.45 29.13
C MET A 1 -24.87 16.28 28.16
N ASN A 2 -23.65 15.94 27.71
CA ASN A 2 -23.46 14.84 26.75
C ASN A 2 -23.26 13.52 27.52
N PHE A 3 -24.35 12.93 28.00
CA PHE A 3 -24.31 11.60 28.65
C PHE A 3 -23.85 10.43 27.77
N LEU A 4 -23.69 10.66 26.49
CA LEU A 4 -23.30 9.63 25.52
C LEU A 4 -21.79 9.63 25.20
N VAL A 5 -21.01 10.53 25.76
CA VAL A 5 -19.58 10.67 25.44
C VAL A 5 -18.74 10.39 26.69
N PRO A 6 -17.72 9.50 26.61
CA PRO A 6 -16.81 9.25 27.73
C PRO A 6 -16.14 10.52 28.21
N THR A 7 -15.96 10.59 29.54
CA THR A 7 -15.36 11.75 30.22
C THR A 7 -13.83 11.75 30.04
N LYS A 8 -13.16 12.87 30.42
CA LYS A 8 -11.70 12.97 30.43
C LYS A 8 -11.03 12.10 31.53
N HIS A 9 -11.80 11.49 32.41
CA HIS A 9 -11.32 10.70 33.54
C HIS A 9 -11.44 9.20 33.24
N PRO A 10 -10.33 8.47 32.93
CA PRO A 10 -10.37 7.05 32.56
C PRO A 10 -11.05 6.16 33.60
N ARG A 11 -10.75 6.35 34.89
CA ARG A 11 -11.33 5.54 35.97
C ARG A 11 -12.86 5.69 36.09
N ALA A 12 -13.39 6.90 35.85
CA ALA A 12 -14.83 7.11 35.84
C ALA A 12 -15.47 6.40 34.62
N ASN A 13 -14.81 6.40 33.47
CA ASN A 13 -15.27 5.69 32.26
C ASN A 13 -15.26 4.18 32.46
N GLU A 14 -14.27 3.64 33.15
CA GLU A 14 -14.18 2.21 33.49
C GLU A 14 -15.33 1.81 34.46
N ALA A 15 -15.60 2.63 35.49
CA ALA A 15 -16.70 2.38 36.41
C ALA A 15 -18.07 2.37 35.69
N VAL A 16 -18.33 3.36 34.82
CA VAL A 16 -19.55 3.40 34.00
C VAL A 16 -19.63 2.21 33.05
N GLY A 17 -18.51 1.84 32.40
CA GLY A 17 -18.43 0.67 31.52
C GLY A 17 -18.79 -0.62 32.27
N LEU A 18 -18.26 -0.82 33.49
CA LEU A 18 -18.56 -1.98 34.32
C LEU A 18 -20.02 -1.99 34.75
N MET A 19 -20.58 -0.83 35.16
CA MET A 19 -21.99 -0.71 35.48
C MET A 19 -22.90 -1.07 34.30
N LEU A 20 -22.58 -0.64 33.10
CA LEU A 20 -23.32 -1.01 31.89
C LEU A 20 -23.24 -2.51 31.61
N PHE A 21 -22.12 -3.18 31.86
CA PHE A 21 -22.01 -4.62 31.74
C PHE A 21 -22.85 -5.36 32.79
N THR A 22 -22.92 -4.85 34.03
CA THR A 22 -23.81 -5.39 35.09
C THR A 22 -25.27 -5.29 34.65
N VAL A 23 -25.67 -4.12 34.14
CA VAL A 23 -27.04 -3.92 33.60
C VAL A 23 -27.30 -4.86 32.41
N THR A 24 -26.31 -5.02 31.51
CA THR A 24 -26.42 -5.95 30.39
C THR A 24 -26.66 -7.41 30.85
N ALA A 25 -25.89 -7.85 31.87
CA ALA A 25 -26.01 -9.19 32.41
C ALA A 25 -27.37 -9.43 33.04
N LEU A 26 -27.86 -8.45 33.84
CA LEU A 26 -29.18 -8.51 34.46
C LEU A 26 -30.32 -8.52 33.44
N LEU A 27 -30.23 -7.67 32.38
CA LEU A 27 -31.23 -7.65 31.31
C LEU A 27 -31.23 -8.96 30.52
N LEU A 28 -30.06 -9.49 30.20
CA LEU A 28 -29.95 -10.76 29.48
C LEU A 28 -30.52 -11.91 30.34
N LEU A 29 -30.15 -11.96 31.60
CA LEU A 29 -30.64 -12.98 32.51
C LEU A 29 -32.16 -12.88 32.66
N SER A 30 -32.71 -11.68 32.81
CA SER A 30 -34.15 -11.41 32.92
C SER A 30 -34.92 -11.87 31.66
N LEU A 31 -34.42 -11.54 30.47
CA LEU A 31 -35.05 -11.92 29.20
C LEU A 31 -34.94 -13.41 28.89
N LEU A 32 -33.83 -14.08 29.24
CA LEU A 32 -33.60 -15.50 28.99
C LEU A 32 -34.40 -16.38 29.98
N SER A 33 -34.63 -15.92 31.22
CA SER A 33 -35.40 -16.63 32.22
C SER A 33 -36.85 -16.12 32.35
N TYR A 34 -37.36 -15.48 31.27
CA TYR A 34 -38.75 -15.03 31.24
C TYR A 34 -39.73 -16.17 31.36
N HIS A 35 -40.65 -16.09 32.29
CA HIS A 35 -41.75 -16.99 32.45
C HIS A 35 -43.11 -16.25 32.50
N PRO A 36 -44.11 -16.63 31.69
CA PRO A 36 -45.35 -15.85 31.53
C PRO A 36 -46.22 -15.79 32.78
N THR A 37 -46.02 -16.72 33.71
CA THR A 37 -46.81 -16.82 34.95
C THR A 37 -46.23 -15.98 36.09
N ASP A 38 -45.04 -15.40 35.91
CA ASP A 38 -44.42 -14.55 36.93
C ASP A 38 -45.16 -13.24 37.08
N PRO A 39 -45.12 -12.64 38.26
CA PRO A 39 -45.76 -11.35 38.50
C PRO A 39 -45.20 -10.27 37.61
N SER A 40 -46.08 -9.54 36.91
CA SER A 40 -45.77 -8.44 35.98
C SER A 40 -46.87 -7.42 36.01
N PHE A 41 -46.79 -6.34 35.22
CA PHE A 41 -47.87 -5.34 35.10
C PHE A 41 -49.16 -5.96 34.52
N ASN A 42 -49.08 -7.05 33.77
CA ASN A 42 -50.21 -7.68 33.08
C ASN A 42 -50.70 -9.01 33.76
N THR A 43 -49.91 -9.55 34.67
CA THR A 43 -50.25 -10.78 35.40
C THR A 43 -50.35 -10.44 36.90
N SER A 44 -51.59 -10.39 37.44
CA SER A 44 -51.83 -10.29 38.88
C SER A 44 -51.86 -11.69 39.46
N ARG A 45 -50.78 -12.13 40.11
CA ARG A 45 -50.78 -13.33 40.95
C ARG A 45 -51.28 -12.98 42.32
N ASN A 46 -52.27 -13.72 42.80
CA ASN A 46 -52.71 -13.60 44.19
C ASN A 46 -51.52 -13.96 45.11
N ARG A 47 -51.04 -13.02 45.92
CA ARG A 47 -49.91 -13.18 46.85
C ARG A 47 -50.06 -14.27 47.91
N LEU A 48 -51.19 -15.01 47.90
CA LEU A 48 -51.53 -16.04 48.87
C LEU A 48 -51.25 -17.48 48.40
N GLN A 49 -50.74 -17.71 47.20
CA GLN A 49 -50.28 -19.04 46.78
C GLN A 49 -48.74 -19.00 46.67
N ASP A 50 -48.10 -19.78 47.52
CA ASP A 50 -46.66 -20.00 47.61
C ASP A 50 -46.07 -20.38 46.25
N GLY A 51 -45.60 -19.40 45.52
CA GLY A 51 -44.87 -19.60 44.25
C GLY A 51 -43.70 -18.66 44.23
N THR A 52 -42.50 -19.22 44.28
CA THR A 52 -41.24 -18.51 43.97
C THR A 52 -41.29 -17.95 42.55
N VAL A 53 -40.80 -16.70 42.35
CA VAL A 53 -40.61 -16.11 41.02
C VAL A 53 -39.59 -16.94 40.28
N GLU A 54 -39.96 -17.43 39.10
CA GLU A 54 -39.09 -18.30 38.29
C GLU A 54 -38.02 -17.52 37.54
N ASN A 55 -38.24 -16.21 37.35
CA ASN A 55 -37.25 -15.32 36.72
C ASN A 55 -36.00 -15.19 37.60
N LEU A 56 -34.84 -15.53 37.05
CA LEU A 56 -33.56 -15.49 37.77
C LEU A 56 -33.13 -14.09 38.24
N ALA A 57 -33.72 -13.03 37.70
CA ALA A 57 -33.52 -11.66 38.15
C ALA A 57 -34.61 -11.15 39.12
N GLY A 58 -35.46 -12.07 39.62
CA GLY A 58 -36.53 -11.81 40.60
C GLY A 58 -37.73 -11.02 40.03
N GLU A 59 -38.56 -10.43 40.92
CA GLU A 59 -39.76 -9.66 40.52
C GLU A 59 -39.44 -8.45 39.60
N PHE A 60 -38.33 -7.78 39.86
CA PHE A 60 -37.91 -6.67 38.99
C PHE A 60 -37.56 -7.18 37.57
N GLY A 61 -36.87 -8.31 37.50
CA GLY A 61 -36.53 -8.96 36.22
C GLY A 61 -37.76 -9.43 35.45
N SER A 62 -38.71 -10.10 36.10
CA SER A 62 -39.93 -10.55 35.46
C SER A 62 -40.77 -9.39 34.91
N THR A 63 -40.93 -8.33 35.67
CA THR A 63 -41.67 -7.13 35.25
C THR A 63 -41.03 -6.42 34.06
N LEU A 64 -39.68 -6.29 34.07
CA LEU A 64 -38.92 -5.64 32.99
C LEU A 64 -38.89 -6.49 31.72
N ALA A 65 -38.71 -7.81 31.86
CA ALA A 65 -38.74 -8.73 30.73
C ALA A 65 -40.12 -8.79 30.06
N ASP A 66 -41.19 -8.85 30.86
CA ASP A 66 -42.57 -8.84 30.34
C ASP A 66 -42.86 -7.54 29.60
N LEU A 67 -42.52 -6.36 30.15
CA LEU A 67 -42.66 -5.09 29.46
C LEU A 67 -41.93 -5.04 28.11
N LEU A 68 -40.68 -5.45 28.11
CA LEU A 68 -39.86 -5.40 26.91
C LEU A 68 -40.33 -6.39 25.82
N LEU A 69 -40.68 -7.62 26.23
CA LEU A 69 -41.14 -8.67 25.29
C LEU A 69 -42.53 -8.35 24.76
N GLN A 70 -43.45 -7.87 25.57
CA GLN A 70 -44.79 -7.45 25.11
C GLN A 70 -44.73 -6.23 24.18
N ALA A 71 -43.89 -5.24 24.52
CA ALA A 71 -43.76 -4.05 23.70
C ALA A 71 -43.06 -4.32 22.38
N PHE A 72 -41.97 -5.09 22.37
CA PHE A 72 -41.05 -5.18 21.23
C PHE A 72 -40.84 -6.61 20.72
N GLY A 73 -41.29 -7.63 21.40
CA GLY A 73 -41.08 -9.03 21.01
C GLY A 73 -39.61 -9.46 21.03
N TYR A 74 -39.20 -10.30 20.06
CA TYR A 74 -37.78 -10.75 19.93
C TYR A 74 -36.75 -9.65 19.76
N PRO A 75 -37.01 -8.52 19.06
CA PRO A 75 -36.11 -7.38 19.05
C PRO A 75 -35.72 -6.83 20.42
N ALA A 76 -36.46 -7.13 21.51
CA ALA A 76 -36.07 -6.79 22.87
C ALA A 76 -34.66 -7.28 23.26
N PHE A 77 -34.23 -8.41 22.71
CA PHE A 77 -32.86 -8.94 22.90
C PHE A 77 -31.76 -8.06 22.30
N MET A 78 -32.08 -7.12 21.42
CA MET A 78 -31.12 -6.11 20.96
C MET A 78 -30.74 -5.11 22.06
N VAL A 79 -31.59 -4.88 23.07
CA VAL A 79 -31.33 -3.92 24.14
C VAL A 79 -30.08 -4.30 24.95
N PRO A 80 -29.93 -5.51 25.50
CA PRO A 80 -28.69 -5.90 26.20
C PRO A 80 -27.47 -5.89 25.27
N VAL A 81 -27.60 -6.25 23.99
CA VAL A 81 -26.48 -6.18 23.03
C VAL A 81 -26.00 -4.74 22.85
N VAL A 82 -26.91 -3.80 22.70
CA VAL A 82 -26.58 -2.37 22.60
C VAL A 82 -25.92 -1.88 23.89
N CYS A 83 -26.46 -2.22 25.06
CA CYS A 83 -25.85 -1.88 26.36
C CYS A 83 -24.41 -2.46 26.47
N ALA A 84 -24.18 -3.68 26.04
CA ALA A 84 -22.86 -4.29 26.02
C ALA A 84 -21.86 -3.52 25.12
N ILE A 85 -22.29 -3.13 23.92
CA ILE A 85 -21.46 -2.35 22.99
C ILE A 85 -21.11 -0.98 23.59
N PHE A 86 -22.07 -0.31 24.23
CA PHE A 86 -21.83 0.94 24.94
C PHE A 86 -20.88 0.74 26.13
N GLY A 87 -21.10 -0.30 26.95
CA GLY A 87 -20.22 -0.65 28.06
C GLY A 87 -18.77 -0.87 27.60
N TRP A 88 -18.57 -1.60 26.51
CA TRP A 88 -17.24 -1.83 25.92
C TRP A 88 -16.57 -0.56 25.43
N ARG A 89 -17.32 0.35 24.82
CA ARG A 89 -16.80 1.64 24.35
C ARG A 89 -16.39 2.54 25.50
N TRP A 90 -17.20 2.60 26.59
CA TRP A 90 -16.88 3.34 27.77
C TRP A 90 -15.66 2.79 28.49
N LEU A 91 -15.52 1.48 28.60
CA LEU A 91 -14.37 0.80 29.19
C LEU A 91 -13.07 1.15 28.43
N ARG A 92 -13.15 1.32 27.11
CA ARG A 92 -12.02 1.71 26.26
C ARG A 92 -11.88 3.21 26.06
N SER A 93 -12.66 4.03 26.73
CA SER A 93 -12.69 5.50 26.62
C SER A 93 -12.74 5.99 25.14
N ARG A 94 -13.40 5.22 24.24
CA ARG A 94 -13.51 5.58 22.82
C ARG A 94 -14.69 6.51 22.59
N VAL A 95 -14.40 7.70 22.05
CA VAL A 95 -15.42 8.71 21.70
C VAL A 95 -16.32 8.18 20.57
N ILE A 96 -17.62 8.44 20.66
CA ILE A 96 -18.59 8.12 19.62
C ILE A 96 -18.67 9.30 18.66
N GLU A 97 -18.22 9.10 17.44
CA GLU A 97 -18.37 10.08 16.37
C GLU A 97 -19.86 10.23 15.99
N ASN A 98 -20.35 11.46 15.90
CA ASN A 98 -21.73 11.81 15.54
C ASN A 98 -22.80 11.06 16.35
N PRO A 99 -22.87 11.27 17.71
CA PRO A 99 -23.74 10.48 18.58
C PRO A 99 -25.22 10.61 18.22
N GLY A 100 -25.68 11.79 17.78
CA GLY A 100 -27.07 12.01 17.36
C GLY A 100 -27.46 11.17 16.14
N PHE A 101 -26.59 11.10 15.14
CA PHE A 101 -26.83 10.30 13.94
C PHE A 101 -26.87 8.80 14.24
N LYS A 102 -26.01 8.31 15.14
CA LYS A 102 -26.00 6.91 15.56
C LYS A 102 -27.20 6.56 16.44
N ALA A 103 -27.64 7.47 17.29
CA ALA A 103 -28.85 7.28 18.08
C ALA A 103 -30.11 7.19 17.20
N ALA A 104 -30.25 8.08 16.21
CA ALA A 104 -31.34 8.02 15.24
C ALA A 104 -31.31 6.71 14.43
N GLY A 105 -30.11 6.30 13.99
CA GLY A 105 -29.91 5.01 13.31
C GLY A 105 -30.29 3.82 14.16
N LEU A 106 -29.99 3.85 15.47
CA LEU A 106 -30.33 2.77 16.40
C LEU A 106 -31.84 2.66 16.62
N LEU A 107 -32.53 3.79 16.80
CA LEU A 107 -33.99 3.82 16.91
C LEU A 107 -34.67 3.28 15.65
N ALA A 108 -34.19 3.71 14.47
CA ALA A 108 -34.70 3.22 13.19
C ALA A 108 -34.43 1.71 13.00
N LEU A 109 -33.24 1.22 13.42
CA LEU A 109 -32.88 -0.20 13.39
C LEU A 109 -33.82 -1.03 14.27
N PHE A 110 -34.08 -0.55 15.47
CA PHE A 110 -34.94 -1.23 16.42
C PHE A 110 -36.40 -1.29 15.92
N GLY A 111 -36.95 -0.15 15.46
CA GLY A 111 -38.30 -0.08 14.90
C GLY A 111 -38.48 -0.94 13.63
N SER A 112 -37.50 -0.93 12.73
CA SER A 112 -37.54 -1.77 11.52
C SER A 112 -37.40 -3.26 11.82
N ALA A 113 -36.63 -3.63 12.85
CA ALA A 113 -36.55 -5.03 13.33
C ALA A 113 -37.90 -5.51 13.90
N CYS A 114 -38.57 -4.66 14.70
CA CYS A 114 -39.91 -4.96 15.23
C CYS A 114 -40.92 -5.15 14.06
N ALA A 115 -40.90 -4.23 13.08
CA ALA A 115 -41.79 -4.32 11.92
C ALA A 115 -41.54 -5.58 11.08
N LEU A 116 -40.26 -5.94 10.83
CA LEU A 116 -39.90 -7.18 10.13
C LEU A 116 -40.37 -8.43 10.86
N CYS A 117 -40.18 -8.49 12.19
CA CYS A 117 -40.69 -9.61 12.98
C CYS A 117 -42.22 -9.74 12.92
N GLY A 118 -42.95 -8.62 12.99
CA GLY A 118 -44.42 -8.61 12.85
C GLY A 118 -44.90 -8.97 11.43
N LEU A 119 -44.15 -8.59 10.38
CA LEU A 119 -44.47 -8.94 9.00
C LEU A 119 -44.18 -10.41 8.65
N LEU A 120 -43.03 -10.92 9.10
CA LEU A 120 -42.56 -12.28 8.75
C LEU A 120 -43.21 -13.38 9.59
N PHE A 121 -43.50 -13.07 10.87
CA PHE A 121 -43.98 -14.05 11.85
C PHE A 121 -45.27 -13.58 12.56
N PRO A 122 -46.36 -13.30 11.81
CA PRO A 122 -47.56 -12.69 12.40
C PRO A 122 -48.27 -13.63 13.41
N ASN A 123 -48.11 -14.93 13.23
CA ASN A 123 -48.80 -15.96 14.06
C ASN A 123 -47.79 -16.76 14.90
N PHE A 124 -46.54 -16.32 15.00
CA PHE A 124 -45.54 -17.05 15.78
C PHE A 124 -45.68 -16.71 17.26
N LEU A 125 -46.06 -17.69 18.03
CA LEU A 125 -46.18 -17.61 19.49
C LEU A 125 -44.90 -18.19 20.11
N GLY A 126 -44.02 -17.32 20.61
CA GLY A 126 -42.77 -17.73 21.27
C GLY A 126 -42.96 -18.05 22.75
N PHE A 127 -41.99 -18.76 23.34
CA PHE A 127 -41.93 -19.09 24.75
C PHE A 127 -43.18 -19.87 25.27
N GLY A 128 -43.83 -20.65 24.39
CA GLY A 128 -45.00 -21.46 24.74
C GLY A 128 -46.30 -20.70 25.00
N TRP A 129 -46.30 -19.38 24.87
CA TRP A 129 -47.42 -18.52 25.24
C TRP A 129 -47.55 -17.31 24.27
N THR A 130 -48.61 -16.61 24.37
CA THR A 130 -49.19 -15.54 23.57
C THR A 130 -48.32 -14.34 23.20
N LEU A 131 -46.97 -14.42 23.18
CA LEU A 131 -46.10 -13.33 22.81
C LEU A 131 -45.94 -13.26 21.31
N LYS A 132 -46.27 -12.12 20.70
CA LYS A 132 -46.09 -11.88 19.28
C LYS A 132 -44.62 -11.57 18.96
N ALA A 133 -44.12 -12.10 17.82
CA ALA A 133 -42.74 -12.00 17.46
C ALA A 133 -42.19 -10.56 17.37
N GLY A 134 -42.97 -9.60 16.89
CA GLY A 134 -42.62 -8.17 16.80
C GLY A 134 -43.06 -7.35 18.03
N GLY A 135 -43.80 -7.96 18.98
CA GLY A 135 -44.46 -7.25 20.05
C GLY A 135 -45.56 -6.30 19.56
N LEU A 136 -46.09 -5.50 20.48
CA LEU A 136 -47.12 -4.51 20.16
C LEU A 136 -46.64 -3.47 19.12
N ALA A 137 -45.37 -3.00 19.27
CA ALA A 137 -44.79 -2.03 18.34
C ALA A 137 -44.63 -2.60 16.92
N GLY A 138 -44.21 -3.84 16.85
CA GLY A 138 -44.04 -4.55 15.56
C GLY A 138 -45.37 -4.77 14.84
N ASP A 139 -46.41 -5.18 15.59
CA ASP A 139 -47.74 -5.36 15.02
C ASP A 139 -48.33 -4.07 14.47
N LEU A 140 -48.30 -2.99 15.27
CA LEU A 140 -48.78 -1.68 14.83
C LEU A 140 -48.09 -1.19 13.56
N LEU A 141 -46.76 -1.33 13.50
CA LEU A 141 -45.98 -0.97 12.31
C LEU A 141 -46.26 -1.89 11.14
N ALA A 142 -46.38 -3.19 11.36
CA ALA A 142 -46.68 -4.17 10.32
C ALA A 142 -48.08 -3.95 9.72
N ASP A 143 -49.09 -3.70 10.54
CA ASP A 143 -50.46 -3.46 10.10
C ASP A 143 -50.57 -2.12 9.34
N TRP A 144 -49.88 -1.07 9.83
CA TRP A 144 -49.82 0.22 9.13
C TRP A 144 -49.15 0.07 7.75
N LEU A 145 -48.04 -0.65 7.67
CA LEU A 145 -47.35 -0.92 6.40
C LEU A 145 -48.20 -1.74 5.45
N ARG A 146 -48.82 -2.86 5.94
CA ARG A 146 -49.68 -3.71 5.12
C ARG A 146 -50.91 -2.97 4.54
N ALA A 147 -51.49 -2.04 5.32
CA ALA A 147 -52.62 -1.25 4.88
C ALA A 147 -52.27 -0.31 3.70
N ARG A 148 -50.98 0.06 3.56
CA ARG A 148 -50.54 1.00 2.51
C ARG A 148 -49.82 0.35 1.34
N PHE A 149 -49.06 -0.75 1.57
CA PHE A 149 -48.12 -1.29 0.58
C PHE A 149 -48.31 -2.77 0.28
N ASN A 150 -49.35 -3.43 0.79
CA ASN A 150 -49.50 -4.89 0.75
C ASN A 150 -48.27 -5.62 1.38
N LEU A 151 -48.31 -6.95 1.49
CA LEU A 151 -47.25 -7.72 2.16
C LEU A 151 -45.88 -7.57 1.48
N ALA A 152 -45.83 -7.68 0.15
CA ALA A 152 -44.57 -7.63 -0.59
C ALA A 152 -43.90 -6.26 -0.51
N GLY A 153 -44.65 -5.17 -0.71
CA GLY A 153 -44.15 -3.80 -0.59
C GLY A 153 -43.71 -3.47 0.84
N SER A 154 -44.47 -3.93 1.85
CA SER A 154 -44.15 -3.76 3.26
C SER A 154 -42.82 -4.42 3.65
N LEU A 155 -42.58 -5.66 3.15
CA LEU A 155 -41.34 -6.37 3.40
C LEU A 155 -40.14 -5.69 2.75
N ILE A 156 -40.27 -5.23 1.51
CA ILE A 156 -39.19 -4.49 0.82
C ILE A 156 -38.84 -3.21 1.57
N LEU A 157 -39.86 -2.43 1.97
CA LEU A 157 -39.65 -1.19 2.71
C LEU A 157 -39.00 -1.43 4.08
N ALA A 158 -39.56 -2.36 4.88
CA ALA A 158 -39.04 -2.67 6.20
C ALA A 158 -37.59 -3.20 6.14
N LEU A 159 -37.28 -4.07 5.16
CA LEU A 159 -35.93 -4.57 4.91
C LEU A 159 -34.96 -3.45 4.47
N SER A 160 -35.41 -2.55 3.58
CA SER A 160 -34.60 -1.40 3.16
C SER A 160 -34.29 -0.47 4.32
N PHE A 161 -35.30 -0.14 5.15
CA PHE A 161 -35.09 0.65 6.37
C PHE A 161 -34.15 -0.03 7.37
N PHE A 162 -34.25 -1.33 7.55
CA PHE A 162 -33.38 -2.14 8.40
C PHE A 162 -31.92 -2.07 7.91
N LEU A 163 -31.67 -2.25 6.60
CA LEU A 163 -30.35 -2.20 6.01
C LEU A 163 -29.74 -0.79 6.09
N VAL A 164 -30.53 0.26 5.81
CA VAL A 164 -30.08 1.65 5.92
C VAL A 164 -29.75 1.99 7.38
N SER A 165 -30.60 1.58 8.32
CA SER A 165 -30.38 1.81 9.77
C SER A 165 -29.14 1.08 10.27
N LEU A 166 -28.90 -0.15 9.80
CA LEU A 166 -27.70 -0.93 10.10
C LEU A 166 -26.44 -0.21 9.60
N PHE A 167 -26.52 0.39 8.40
CA PHE A 167 -25.43 1.20 7.85
C PHE A 167 -25.17 2.46 8.68
N MET A 168 -26.21 3.11 9.19
CA MET A 168 -26.07 4.30 10.07
C MET A 168 -25.40 3.99 11.41
N VAL A 169 -25.70 2.83 12.01
CA VAL A 169 -25.21 2.43 13.33
C VAL A 169 -23.79 1.85 13.28
N THR A 170 -23.47 1.10 12.22
CA THR A 170 -22.22 0.37 12.09
C THR A 170 -21.29 1.03 11.07
N THR A 171 -19.99 0.71 11.11
CA THR A 171 -19.02 1.00 10.05
C THR A 171 -19.10 -0.02 8.91
N PHE A 172 -20.26 -0.65 8.75
CA PHE A 172 -20.51 -1.69 7.74
C PHE A 172 -20.46 -1.09 6.34
N SER A 173 -19.66 -1.69 5.48
CA SER A 173 -19.58 -1.30 4.06
C SER A 173 -20.01 -2.47 3.19
N PHE A 174 -21.08 -2.28 2.42
CA PHE A 174 -21.56 -3.28 1.46
C PHE A 174 -20.46 -3.77 0.52
N ALA A 175 -19.60 -2.84 0.03
CA ALA A 175 -18.48 -3.18 -0.83
C ALA A 175 -17.47 -4.13 -0.16
N LYS A 176 -17.13 -3.87 1.11
CA LYS A 176 -16.23 -4.75 1.89
C LYS A 176 -16.87 -6.09 2.19
N SER A 177 -18.18 -6.12 2.47
CA SER A 177 -18.91 -7.37 2.76
C SER A 177 -19.10 -8.22 1.51
N ILE A 178 -19.39 -7.63 0.36
CA ILE A 178 -19.42 -8.34 -0.92
C ILE A 178 -18.04 -8.88 -1.28
N ALA A 179 -16.97 -8.13 -1.04
CA ALA A 179 -15.60 -8.58 -1.25
C ALA A 179 -15.25 -9.75 -0.32
N PHE A 180 -15.62 -9.66 0.96
CA PHE A 180 -15.44 -10.75 1.94
C PHE A 180 -16.27 -11.99 1.57
N LEU A 181 -17.53 -11.81 1.14
CA LEU A 181 -18.38 -12.91 0.71
C LEU A 181 -17.82 -13.57 -0.57
N ARG A 182 -17.33 -12.78 -1.53
CA ARG A 182 -16.64 -13.29 -2.72
C ARG A 182 -15.41 -14.13 -2.36
N THR A 183 -14.58 -13.68 -1.40
CA THR A 183 -13.40 -14.44 -0.96
C THR A 183 -13.79 -15.71 -0.22
N ARG A 184 -14.85 -15.68 0.60
CA ARG A 184 -15.37 -16.88 1.29
C ARG A 184 -16.08 -17.85 0.36
N LEU A 185 -16.78 -17.35 -0.65
CA LEU A 185 -17.42 -18.18 -1.68
C LEU A 185 -16.47 -18.64 -2.78
N ALA A 186 -15.23 -18.14 -2.80
CA ALA A 186 -14.21 -18.56 -3.76
C ALA A 186 -13.89 -20.06 -3.68
N PHE A 187 -14.16 -20.73 -2.56
CA PHE A 187 -14.05 -22.19 -2.46
C PHE A 187 -15.08 -22.94 -3.34
N LEU A 188 -16.15 -22.29 -3.77
CA LEU A 188 -17.15 -22.85 -4.69
C LEU A 188 -16.75 -22.72 -6.17
N THR A 189 -15.74 -21.89 -6.49
CA THR A 189 -15.29 -21.71 -7.88
C THR A 189 -14.78 -23.00 -8.53
N PRO A 190 -13.98 -23.88 -7.85
CA PRO A 190 -13.57 -25.15 -8.45
C PRO A 190 -14.74 -26.10 -8.70
N TRP A 191 -15.81 -25.98 -7.93
CA TRP A 191 -17.04 -26.78 -8.14
C TRP A 191 -17.80 -26.30 -9.38
N LYS A 192 -17.90 -25.00 -9.58
CA LYS A 192 -18.50 -24.39 -10.77
C LYS A 192 -17.70 -24.71 -12.04
N GLU A 193 -16.39 -24.68 -11.95
CA GLU A 193 -15.51 -25.05 -13.07
C GLU A 193 -15.59 -26.53 -13.43
N ARG A 194 -15.65 -27.42 -12.42
CA ARG A 194 -15.89 -28.86 -12.61
C ARG A 194 -17.24 -29.14 -13.25
N TRP A 195 -18.27 -28.41 -12.82
CA TRP A 195 -19.62 -28.57 -13.38
C TRP A 195 -19.70 -28.07 -14.83
N GLN A 196 -19.04 -26.95 -15.14
CA GLN A 196 -18.92 -26.45 -16.51
C GLN A 196 -18.07 -27.36 -17.41
N ALA A 197 -16.99 -27.93 -16.89
CA ALA A 197 -16.17 -28.91 -17.60
C ALA A 197 -16.98 -30.16 -17.93
N TRP A 198 -17.73 -30.68 -16.95
CA TRP A 198 -18.62 -31.83 -17.13
C TRP A 198 -19.76 -31.57 -18.15
N GLN A 199 -20.34 -30.37 -18.16
CA GLN A 199 -21.29 -29.96 -19.21
C GLN A 199 -20.68 -29.93 -20.60
N ARG A 200 -19.43 -29.39 -20.74
CA ARG A 200 -18.69 -29.36 -22.00
C ARG A 200 -18.35 -30.76 -22.49
N ASP A 201 -17.97 -31.66 -21.59
CA ASP A 201 -17.65 -33.04 -21.96
C ASP A 201 -18.92 -33.82 -22.36
N ARG A 202 -20.04 -33.61 -21.68
CA ARG A 202 -21.33 -34.16 -22.13
C ARG A 202 -21.80 -33.61 -23.50
N ALA A 203 -21.55 -32.35 -23.76
CA ALA A 203 -21.88 -31.75 -25.06
C ALA A 203 -21.03 -32.37 -26.18
N LYS A 204 -19.70 -32.53 -25.97
CA LYS A 204 -18.78 -33.19 -26.90
C LYS A 204 -19.14 -34.67 -27.11
N GLU A 205 -19.58 -35.36 -26.09
CA GLU A 205 -19.99 -36.76 -26.19
C GLU A 205 -21.29 -36.93 -27.00
N LYS A 206 -22.25 -36.00 -26.81
CA LYS A 206 -23.46 -35.94 -27.67
C LYS A 206 -23.13 -35.64 -29.11
N GLU A 207 -22.18 -34.79 -29.38
CA GLU A 207 -21.71 -34.43 -30.71
C GLU A 207 -20.97 -35.58 -31.37
N ARG A 208 -20.14 -36.34 -30.63
CA ARG A 208 -19.51 -37.60 -31.09
C ARG A 208 -20.54 -38.65 -31.43
N VAL A 209 -21.54 -38.87 -30.55
CA VAL A 209 -22.61 -39.85 -30.80
C VAL A 209 -23.49 -39.44 -32.00
N ALA A 210 -23.69 -38.13 -32.21
CA ALA A 210 -24.42 -37.61 -33.38
C ALA A 210 -23.61 -37.80 -34.68
N LEU A 211 -22.28 -37.56 -34.64
CA LEU A 211 -21.37 -37.84 -35.73
C LEU A 211 -21.30 -39.36 -36.08
N ASP A 212 -21.15 -40.19 -35.06
CA ASP A 212 -21.17 -41.67 -35.26
C ASP A 212 -22.51 -42.19 -35.84
N LYS A 213 -23.64 -41.57 -35.45
CA LYS A 213 -24.93 -41.90 -36.07
C LYS A 213 -25.01 -41.43 -37.54
N LYS A 214 -24.45 -40.24 -37.87
CA LYS A 214 -24.37 -39.77 -39.24
C LYS A 214 -23.46 -40.67 -40.08
N PHE A 215 -22.26 -41.01 -39.57
CA PHE A 215 -21.36 -41.98 -40.29
C PHE A 215 -21.99 -43.34 -40.46
N LYS A 216 -22.82 -43.85 -39.52
CA LYS A 216 -23.55 -45.11 -39.70
C LYS A 216 -24.73 -45.00 -40.66
N GLN A 217 -25.37 -43.84 -40.80
CA GLN A 217 -26.45 -43.61 -41.77
C GLN A 217 -25.90 -43.42 -43.18
N ASP A 218 -24.76 -42.74 -43.34
CA ASP A 218 -24.10 -42.58 -44.62
C ASP A 218 -23.45 -43.90 -45.12
N ALA A 219 -23.10 -44.84 -44.22
CA ALA A 219 -22.56 -46.14 -44.54
C ALA A 219 -23.63 -47.18 -45.00
N VAL A 220 -24.91 -46.90 -44.89
CA VAL A 220 -26.03 -47.78 -45.31
C VAL A 220 -26.59 -47.40 -46.69
N GLY A 221 -26.10 -46.29 -47.31
CA GLY A 221 -26.70 -45.68 -48.50
C GLY A 221 -25.97 -45.88 -49.83
N GLU A 222 -24.79 -46.47 -49.92
CA GLU A 222 -24.12 -46.66 -51.23
C GLU A 222 -23.30 -47.96 -51.26
N SER A 223 -23.92 -49.00 -51.87
CA SER A 223 -23.23 -50.15 -52.44
C SER A 223 -22.72 -49.79 -53.83
N ARG A 224 -21.44 -49.43 -53.97
CA ARG A 224 -20.67 -49.50 -55.21
C ARG A 224 -19.22 -49.91 -54.95
N PRO A 225 -18.58 -50.67 -55.90
CA PRO A 225 -17.45 -51.50 -55.56
C PRO A 225 -16.13 -50.78 -55.45
N ALA A 226 -15.31 -51.29 -54.56
CA ALA A 226 -13.94 -50.84 -54.29
C ALA A 226 -13.07 -50.83 -55.53
N THR A 227 -12.49 -49.69 -55.82
CA THR A 227 -11.26 -49.63 -56.63
C THR A 227 -10.11 -49.20 -55.73
N VAL A 228 -9.18 -50.14 -55.66
CA VAL A 228 -7.97 -50.16 -54.85
C VAL A 228 -7.13 -48.89 -55.11
N ILE A 229 -6.83 -48.12 -54.07
CA ILE A 229 -5.63 -47.29 -54.01
C ILE A 229 -4.77 -47.81 -52.86
N THR A 230 -4.08 -48.91 -53.15
CA THR A 230 -2.99 -49.46 -52.35
C THR A 230 -1.67 -49.12 -53.00
N GLN A 231 -1.28 -47.83 -52.98
CA GLN A 231 0.06 -47.44 -53.48
C GLN A 231 0.69 -46.21 -52.82
N SER A 232 0.25 -45.73 -51.64
CA SER A 232 0.93 -44.60 -51.02
C SER A 232 1.43 -44.83 -49.59
N VAL A 233 1.26 -46.01 -49.02
CA VAL A 233 1.73 -46.32 -47.65
C VAL A 233 2.98 -47.19 -47.63
N ALA A 234 3.35 -47.80 -48.76
CA ALA A 234 4.58 -48.62 -48.88
C ALA A 234 5.84 -47.79 -49.12
N GLU A 235 5.75 -46.64 -49.80
CA GLU A 235 6.93 -45.79 -50.09
C GLU A 235 7.38 -44.92 -48.90
N LEU A 236 6.57 -44.74 -47.85
CA LEU A 236 6.94 -44.02 -46.62
C LEU A 236 7.58 -44.92 -45.56
N LYS A 237 7.59 -46.26 -45.74
CA LYS A 237 8.24 -47.20 -44.82
C LYS A 237 9.64 -47.64 -45.22
N GLU A 238 10.04 -47.42 -46.46
CA GLU A 238 11.39 -47.83 -46.92
C GLU A 238 12.48 -46.75 -46.83
N LYS A 239 12.14 -45.51 -46.43
CA LYS A 239 13.17 -44.46 -46.20
C LYS A 239 13.55 -44.27 -44.73
N GLY A 240 13.13 -45.14 -43.84
CA GLY A 240 13.36 -45.07 -42.39
C GLY A 240 14.35 -46.07 -41.79
N THR A 241 14.94 -46.95 -42.61
CA THR A 241 15.81 -48.03 -42.11
C THR A 241 17.20 -48.02 -42.75
N ALA A 242 17.93 -46.93 -42.56
CA ALA A 242 19.37 -46.95 -42.82
C ALA A 242 20.05 -45.84 -42.01
N SER A 243 20.19 -46.01 -40.72
CA SER A 243 21.32 -45.56 -39.92
C SER A 243 21.12 -45.95 -38.45
N ALA A 244 21.12 -47.22 -38.21
CA ALA A 244 21.38 -47.72 -36.85
C ALA A 244 22.89 -47.98 -36.77
N LYS A 245 23.62 -47.01 -36.22
CA LYS A 245 25.00 -47.24 -35.75
C LYS A 245 25.16 -46.77 -34.34
N ARG A 246 25.36 -47.74 -33.46
CA ARG A 246 26.03 -47.74 -32.17
C ARG A 246 25.43 -46.93 -31.04
N VAL A 247 24.78 -47.64 -30.14
CA VAL A 247 24.64 -47.33 -28.73
C VAL A 247 26.04 -47.26 -28.09
N PRO A 248 26.47 -46.16 -27.50
CA PRO A 248 27.63 -46.14 -26.62
C PRO A 248 27.22 -46.60 -25.23
N LYS A 249 28.02 -47.47 -24.62
CA LYS A 249 28.00 -47.93 -23.24
C LYS A 249 27.96 -46.75 -22.27
N GLU A 250 27.20 -46.87 -21.16
CA GLU A 250 27.30 -45.98 -20.00
C GLU A 250 28.76 -45.83 -19.53
N PRO A 251 29.24 -44.60 -19.34
CA PRO A 251 30.56 -44.37 -18.71
C PRO A 251 30.45 -44.51 -17.19
N SER A 252 31.45 -45.15 -16.62
CA SER A 252 31.63 -45.32 -15.17
C SER A 252 31.84 -43.98 -14.45
N PRO A 253 31.61 -43.88 -13.11
CA PRO A 253 31.49 -42.61 -12.36
C PRO A 253 32.79 -41.83 -12.13
N ARG A 254 33.79 -41.92 -12.99
CA ARG A 254 35.09 -41.25 -12.75
C ARG A 254 35.53 -40.21 -13.78
N ASP A 255 34.82 -40.03 -14.88
CA ASP A 255 35.19 -39.04 -15.87
C ASP A 255 33.98 -38.13 -16.18
N MET A 256 33.71 -37.16 -15.27
CA MET A 256 32.93 -36.02 -15.62
C MET A 256 33.75 -35.06 -16.47
N ASP A 257 33.70 -35.26 -17.75
CA ASP A 257 34.19 -34.31 -18.76
C ASP A 257 33.23 -33.10 -18.76
N PHE A 258 33.74 -31.92 -18.38
CA PHE A 258 33.04 -30.65 -18.35
C PHE A 258 32.76 -30.08 -19.76
N SER A 259 32.12 -30.86 -20.63
CA SER A 259 31.70 -30.41 -21.97
C SER A 259 30.27 -29.91 -22.07
N GLU A 260 29.59 -29.74 -20.92
CA GLU A 260 28.34 -28.96 -20.87
C GLU A 260 28.64 -27.46 -20.96
N PRO A 261 27.78 -26.63 -21.58
CA PRO A 261 28.05 -25.20 -21.77
C PRO A 261 28.25 -24.55 -20.40
N ARG A 262 29.48 -24.16 -20.10
CA ARG A 262 29.80 -23.40 -18.85
C ARG A 262 28.96 -22.12 -18.83
N PRO A 263 28.37 -21.76 -17.69
CA PRO A 263 27.69 -20.49 -17.59
C PRO A 263 28.67 -19.36 -17.94
N GLN A 264 28.24 -18.48 -18.86
CA GLN A 264 29.05 -17.34 -19.27
C GLN A 264 29.00 -16.29 -18.17
N ILE A 265 30.16 -15.88 -17.68
CA ILE A 265 30.31 -14.74 -16.76
C ILE A 265 30.35 -13.50 -17.64
N THR A 266 29.32 -12.67 -17.52
CA THR A 266 29.28 -11.41 -18.26
C THR A 266 30.02 -10.35 -17.44
N GLU A 267 31.33 -10.27 -17.64
CA GLU A 267 32.10 -9.13 -17.14
C GLU A 267 31.75 -7.88 -17.95
N LYS A 268 30.79 -7.12 -17.49
CA LYS A 268 30.63 -5.74 -17.92
C LYS A 268 31.18 -4.84 -16.82
N ARG A 269 32.51 -4.74 -16.71
CA ARG A 269 33.16 -3.66 -15.98
C ARG A 269 32.70 -2.36 -16.63
N ILE A 270 31.77 -1.68 -16.01
CA ILE A 270 31.47 -0.29 -16.34
C ILE A 270 32.57 0.52 -15.69
N GLN A 271 33.57 0.91 -16.47
CA GLN A 271 34.51 1.95 -16.05
C GLN A 271 33.73 3.25 -15.92
N VAL A 272 33.67 3.77 -14.71
CA VAL A 272 33.12 5.08 -14.45
C VAL A 272 34.12 6.09 -15.02
N GLU A 273 33.84 6.66 -16.19
CA GLU A 273 34.61 7.78 -16.70
C GLU A 273 34.40 8.98 -15.76
N LYS A 274 35.52 9.48 -15.24
CA LYS A 274 35.50 10.69 -14.41
C LYS A 274 35.25 11.90 -15.29
N ALA A 275 34.07 12.50 -15.15
CA ALA A 275 33.74 13.74 -15.81
C ALA A 275 34.53 14.91 -15.17
N ARG A 276 35.12 15.79 -15.98
CA ARG A 276 35.67 17.03 -15.51
C ARG A 276 34.51 17.97 -15.07
N VAL A 277 34.56 18.42 -13.84
CA VAL A 277 33.61 19.41 -13.32
C VAL A 277 33.74 20.69 -14.12
N ILE A 278 32.75 20.97 -14.96
CA ILE A 278 32.63 22.27 -15.64
C ILE A 278 31.85 23.17 -14.70
N ALA A 279 32.54 24.09 -14.03
CA ALA A 279 31.93 25.17 -13.26
C ALA A 279 31.27 26.17 -14.23
N THR A 280 29.95 26.04 -14.42
CA THR A 280 29.11 27.03 -15.09
C THR A 280 28.25 27.72 -14.04
N GLY A 281 28.77 28.78 -13.43
CA GLY A 281 28.03 29.57 -12.46
C GLY A 281 28.37 31.03 -12.60
N THR A 282 27.38 31.85 -12.92
CA THR A 282 27.42 33.34 -12.93
C THR A 282 26.81 33.87 -11.62
N HIS A 283 27.32 33.48 -10.48
CA HIS A 283 27.13 34.10 -9.16
C HIS A 283 28.16 33.55 -8.18
N ASP A 284 28.52 34.31 -7.15
CA ASP A 284 29.58 34.03 -6.17
C ASP A 284 29.33 32.77 -5.28
N PHE A 285 28.33 31.92 -5.60
CA PHE A 285 28.01 30.70 -4.85
C PHE A 285 28.92 29.55 -5.28
N VAL A 286 29.69 29.04 -4.33
CA VAL A 286 30.63 27.93 -4.53
C VAL A 286 29.99 26.61 -4.14
N PHE A 287 29.80 25.73 -5.12
CA PHE A 287 29.26 24.37 -4.85
C PHE A 287 30.24 23.55 -4.01
N PRO A 288 29.73 22.66 -3.15
CA PRO A 288 30.58 21.74 -2.39
C PRO A 288 31.48 20.91 -3.30
N SER A 289 32.75 20.74 -2.90
CA SER A 289 33.69 19.90 -3.66
C SER A 289 33.42 18.43 -3.40
N ALA A 290 33.52 17.58 -4.44
CA ALA A 290 33.44 16.13 -4.28
C ALA A 290 34.52 15.57 -3.34
N SER A 291 35.60 16.30 -3.06
CA SER A 291 36.64 15.91 -2.10
C SER A 291 36.17 15.90 -0.65
N MET A 292 35.08 16.56 -0.30
CA MET A 292 34.42 16.48 1.03
C MET A 292 33.75 15.14 1.28
N LEU A 293 33.58 14.32 0.25
CA LEU A 293 33.01 12.98 0.34
C LEU A 293 34.12 11.91 0.26
N ARG A 294 33.95 10.84 0.99
CA ARG A 294 34.89 9.70 1.00
C ARG A 294 35.04 9.08 -0.39
N PRO A 295 36.25 8.78 -0.82
CA PRO A 295 36.49 8.11 -2.10
C PRO A 295 35.91 6.69 -2.07
N ALA A 296 35.55 6.17 -3.25
CA ALA A 296 35.18 4.78 -3.39
C ALA A 296 36.33 3.85 -2.93
N ALA A 297 35.98 2.81 -2.21
CA ALA A 297 36.96 1.75 -1.90
C ALA A 297 37.40 1.07 -3.21
N SER A 298 38.64 0.59 -3.25
CA SER A 298 39.14 -0.22 -4.38
C SER A 298 38.26 -1.46 -4.53
N GLN A 299 37.74 -1.73 -5.74
CA GLN A 299 36.95 -2.93 -6.01
C GLN A 299 37.85 -4.16 -5.84
N GLU A 300 37.46 -5.05 -4.95
CA GLU A 300 38.08 -6.38 -4.87
C GLU A 300 37.74 -7.21 -6.11
N ALA A 301 38.70 -7.99 -6.60
CA ALA A 301 38.46 -8.88 -7.74
C ALA A 301 37.41 -9.94 -7.37
N VAL A 302 36.46 -10.15 -8.24
CA VAL A 302 35.42 -11.17 -8.07
C VAL A 302 36.03 -12.57 -8.18
N ASP A 303 35.83 -13.43 -7.18
CA ASP A 303 36.30 -14.81 -7.22
C ASP A 303 35.37 -15.68 -8.08
N GLU A 304 35.79 -15.94 -9.31
CA GLU A 304 35.03 -16.77 -10.27
C GLU A 304 34.73 -18.18 -9.74
N LYS A 305 35.67 -18.76 -8.96
CA LYS A 305 35.48 -20.11 -8.39
C LYS A 305 34.34 -20.11 -7.37
N GLU A 306 34.26 -19.09 -6.53
CA GLU A 306 33.15 -18.93 -5.57
C GLU A 306 31.81 -18.81 -6.31
N LEU A 307 31.73 -17.99 -7.37
CA LEU A 307 30.51 -17.81 -8.15
C LEU A 307 30.05 -19.12 -8.80
N MET A 308 30.97 -19.88 -9.39
CA MET A 308 30.66 -21.19 -10.01
C MET A 308 30.22 -22.21 -8.97
N GLN A 309 30.88 -22.27 -7.81
CA GLN A 309 30.50 -23.16 -6.73
C GLN A 309 29.08 -22.87 -6.21
N ARG A 310 28.72 -21.60 -6.06
CA ARG A 310 27.36 -21.19 -5.65
C ARG A 310 26.32 -21.51 -6.72
N ALA A 311 26.64 -21.33 -8.01
CA ALA A 311 25.77 -21.75 -9.09
C ALA A 311 25.48 -23.25 -9.06
N HIS A 312 26.50 -24.07 -8.78
CA HIS A 312 26.36 -25.52 -8.63
C HIS A 312 25.48 -25.88 -7.44
N GLN A 313 25.74 -25.29 -6.26
CA GLN A 313 24.90 -25.49 -5.05
C GLN A 313 23.43 -25.12 -5.29
N LEU A 314 23.20 -24.03 -6.04
CA LEU A 314 21.83 -23.61 -6.40
C LEU A 314 21.14 -24.64 -7.29
N MET A 315 21.83 -25.12 -8.32
CA MET A 315 21.27 -26.14 -9.25
C MET A 315 21.01 -27.46 -8.54
N GLU A 316 21.96 -27.93 -7.73
CA GLU A 316 21.85 -29.15 -6.93
C GLU A 316 20.64 -29.08 -6.00
N LYS A 317 20.50 -27.94 -5.27
CA LYS A 317 19.36 -27.76 -4.37
C LYS A 317 18.03 -27.68 -5.07
N CYS A 318 17.93 -27.01 -6.22
CA CYS A 318 16.73 -27.02 -7.03
C CYS A 318 16.38 -28.45 -7.49
N LYS A 319 17.36 -29.25 -7.88
CA LYS A 319 17.18 -30.65 -8.32
C LYS A 319 16.69 -31.56 -7.18
N GLU A 320 17.16 -31.37 -5.93
CA GLU A 320 16.65 -32.10 -4.75
C GLU A 320 15.15 -31.93 -4.54
N PHE A 321 14.59 -30.75 -4.89
CA PHE A 321 13.16 -30.47 -4.82
C PHE A 321 12.41 -30.67 -6.15
N ASP A 322 13.01 -31.47 -7.04
CA ASP A 322 12.41 -31.82 -8.34
C ASP A 322 12.12 -30.59 -9.21
N VAL A 323 12.97 -29.55 -9.11
CA VAL A 323 13.00 -28.37 -9.94
C VAL A 323 14.24 -28.43 -10.83
N HIS A 324 14.06 -29.04 -12.01
CA HIS A 324 15.13 -29.20 -12.98
C HIS A 324 15.36 -27.94 -13.79
N GLY A 325 16.61 -27.60 -14.07
CA GLY A 325 17.02 -26.43 -14.85
C GLY A 325 18.52 -26.17 -14.75
N GLN A 326 19.00 -25.19 -15.49
CA GLN A 326 20.42 -24.83 -15.55
C GLN A 326 20.64 -23.34 -15.35
N VAL A 327 21.77 -22.96 -14.76
CA VAL A 327 22.24 -21.57 -14.70
C VAL A 327 22.96 -21.25 -16.01
N HIS A 328 22.40 -20.34 -16.79
CA HIS A 328 22.97 -19.94 -18.09
C HIS A 328 23.99 -18.81 -17.98
N HIS A 329 23.67 -17.79 -17.18
CA HIS A 329 24.51 -16.62 -16.97
C HIS A 329 24.60 -16.27 -15.49
N ILE A 330 25.77 -15.76 -15.09
CA ILE A 330 26.01 -15.23 -13.77
C ILE A 330 26.36 -13.75 -13.96
N HIS A 331 25.59 -12.88 -13.28
CA HIS A 331 25.78 -11.43 -13.31
C HIS A 331 26.23 -10.97 -11.92
N PRO A 332 27.56 -10.86 -11.68
CA PRO A 332 28.06 -10.33 -10.43
C PRO A 332 27.72 -8.84 -10.30
N GLY A 333 27.25 -8.43 -9.12
CA GLY A 333 26.99 -7.04 -8.78
C GLY A 333 27.68 -6.66 -7.49
N PRO A 334 27.57 -5.39 -7.07
CA PRO A 334 28.31 -4.88 -5.89
C PRO A 334 27.83 -5.47 -4.57
N VAL A 335 26.54 -5.79 -4.44
CA VAL A 335 25.92 -6.27 -3.21
C VAL A 335 25.32 -7.65 -3.37
N VAL A 336 24.75 -7.92 -4.53
CA VAL A 336 24.13 -9.20 -4.88
C VAL A 336 24.65 -9.71 -6.22
N THR A 337 24.73 -11.04 -6.36
CA THR A 337 24.97 -11.70 -7.63
C THR A 337 23.66 -12.29 -8.15
N THR A 338 23.34 -12.04 -9.42
CA THR A 338 22.17 -12.60 -10.07
C THR A 338 22.53 -13.82 -10.89
N TYR A 339 21.97 -14.98 -10.51
CA TYR A 339 22.09 -16.24 -11.27
C TYR A 339 20.87 -16.37 -12.18
N GLU A 340 21.10 -16.38 -13.50
CA GLU A 340 20.05 -16.55 -14.49
C GLU A 340 19.74 -18.03 -14.66
N PHE A 341 18.72 -18.49 -13.92
CA PHE A 341 18.29 -19.88 -13.93
C PHE A 341 17.23 -20.10 -15.02
N LYS A 342 17.47 -21.06 -15.92
CA LYS A 342 16.53 -21.52 -16.94
C LYS A 342 15.89 -22.82 -16.48
N PRO A 343 14.62 -22.80 -16.08
CA PRO A 343 13.93 -24.03 -15.73
C PRO A 343 13.62 -24.87 -16.97
N GLU A 344 13.53 -26.18 -16.81
CA GLU A 344 13.08 -27.08 -17.85
C GLU A 344 11.59 -26.88 -18.20
N PRO A 345 11.17 -27.27 -19.41
CA PRO A 345 9.78 -27.19 -19.83
C PRO A 345 8.87 -27.95 -18.87
N GLY A 346 7.77 -27.30 -18.41
CA GLY A 346 6.82 -27.88 -17.47
C GLY A 346 6.99 -27.47 -16.02
N VAL A 347 8.13 -26.88 -15.64
CA VAL A 347 8.35 -26.35 -14.29
C VAL A 347 7.58 -25.03 -14.13
N LYS A 348 6.65 -24.99 -13.16
CA LYS A 348 5.89 -23.79 -12.84
C LYS A 348 6.75 -22.78 -12.06
N TYR A 349 6.65 -21.49 -12.39
CA TYR A 349 7.35 -20.40 -11.69
C TYR A 349 7.11 -20.41 -10.16
N SER A 350 5.86 -20.68 -9.73
CA SER A 350 5.54 -20.77 -8.31
C SER A 350 6.28 -21.89 -7.57
N ARG A 351 6.69 -22.95 -8.28
CA ARG A 351 7.48 -24.03 -7.68
C ARG A 351 8.89 -23.55 -7.34
N ILE A 352 9.47 -22.71 -8.20
CA ILE A 352 10.79 -22.11 -7.97
C ILE A 352 10.72 -21.08 -6.83
N THR A 353 9.72 -20.19 -6.84
CA THR A 353 9.59 -19.16 -5.80
C THR A 353 9.27 -19.70 -4.41
N ASN A 354 8.72 -20.89 -4.31
CA ASN A 354 8.47 -21.54 -3.02
C ASN A 354 9.74 -22.09 -2.37
N LEU A 355 10.83 -22.26 -3.15
CA LEU A 355 12.13 -22.74 -2.64
C LEU A 355 13.01 -21.64 -2.03
N VAL A 356 12.53 -20.40 -1.91
CA VAL A 356 13.33 -19.28 -1.42
C VAL A 356 13.96 -19.59 -0.07
N ASP A 357 13.22 -20.13 0.89
CA ASP A 357 13.70 -20.41 2.24
C ASP A 357 14.71 -21.56 2.24
N ASP A 358 14.50 -22.59 1.43
CA ASP A 358 15.42 -23.74 1.26
C ASP A 358 16.72 -23.31 0.59
N LEU A 359 16.64 -22.40 -0.40
CA LEU A 359 17.81 -21.82 -1.05
C LEU A 359 18.59 -20.90 -0.10
N CYS A 360 17.91 -20.14 0.76
CA CYS A 360 18.58 -19.36 1.80
C CYS A 360 19.43 -20.26 2.72
N LEU A 361 18.87 -21.40 3.14
CA LEU A 361 19.56 -22.36 3.98
C LEU A 361 20.77 -22.99 3.25
N ALA A 362 20.57 -23.46 2.01
CA ALA A 362 21.62 -24.14 1.24
C ALA A 362 22.79 -23.23 0.89
N LEU A 363 22.49 -21.99 0.50
CA LEU A 363 23.49 -20.98 0.11
C LEU A 363 24.04 -20.20 1.31
N LYS A 364 23.60 -20.52 2.55
CA LYS A 364 23.93 -19.79 3.78
C LYS A 364 23.74 -18.28 3.62
N ALA A 365 22.64 -17.88 2.93
CA ALA A 365 22.31 -16.51 2.63
C ALA A 365 21.24 -15.98 3.58
N GLU A 366 21.36 -14.71 4.00
CA GLU A 366 20.36 -14.05 4.85
C GLU A 366 18.98 -13.97 4.16
N SER A 367 18.99 -13.75 2.85
CA SER A 367 17.79 -13.67 2.03
C SER A 367 18.16 -13.96 0.57
N VAL A 368 17.29 -14.64 -0.15
CA VAL A 368 17.36 -14.84 -1.60
C VAL A 368 16.10 -14.26 -2.22
N ARG A 369 16.26 -13.53 -3.33
CA ARG A 369 15.12 -12.99 -4.08
C ARG A 369 15.06 -13.64 -5.46
N ILE A 370 13.87 -14.08 -5.85
CA ILE A 370 13.62 -14.72 -7.14
C ILE A 370 12.65 -13.84 -7.93
N ASP A 371 13.09 -13.40 -9.13
CA ASP A 371 12.28 -12.55 -9.99
C ASP A 371 12.33 -12.99 -11.46
N ARG A 372 11.29 -12.63 -12.22
CA ARG A 372 11.26 -12.91 -13.66
C ARG A 372 12.09 -11.90 -14.42
N LEU A 373 12.94 -12.39 -15.33
CA LEU A 373 13.68 -11.51 -16.22
C LEU A 373 12.80 -11.12 -17.43
N PRO A 374 12.51 -9.83 -17.62
CA PRO A 374 11.63 -9.38 -18.68
C PRO A 374 12.18 -9.73 -20.07
N GLY A 375 11.32 -10.29 -20.93
CA GLY A 375 11.70 -10.69 -22.30
C GLY A 375 12.51 -11.98 -22.40
N LYS A 376 12.75 -12.67 -21.27
CA LYS A 376 13.47 -13.96 -21.23
C LYS A 376 12.61 -15.07 -20.64
N SER A 377 12.86 -16.30 -21.01
CA SER A 377 12.25 -17.51 -20.42
C SER A 377 13.00 -17.99 -19.17
N THR A 378 13.82 -17.13 -18.57
CA THR A 378 14.69 -17.40 -17.45
C THR A 378 14.23 -16.64 -16.20
N VAL A 379 14.68 -17.10 -15.04
CA VAL A 379 14.40 -16.53 -13.74
C VAL A 379 15.71 -16.02 -13.14
N GLY A 380 15.73 -14.80 -12.65
CA GLY A 380 16.86 -14.26 -11.91
C GLY A 380 16.77 -14.68 -10.44
N VAL A 381 17.78 -15.37 -9.94
CA VAL A 381 17.96 -15.72 -8.54
C VAL A 381 19.04 -14.80 -7.98
N GLU A 382 18.64 -13.82 -7.19
CA GLU A 382 19.51 -12.82 -6.58
C GLU A 382 20.01 -13.33 -5.22
N VAL A 383 21.31 -13.60 -5.14
CA VAL A 383 21.97 -14.12 -3.94
C VAL A 383 22.94 -13.06 -3.40
N PRO A 384 22.92 -12.74 -2.10
CA PRO A 384 23.83 -11.79 -1.50
C PRO A 384 25.28 -12.23 -1.62
N ASN A 385 26.18 -11.31 -1.92
CA ASN A 385 27.61 -11.57 -1.90
C ASN A 385 28.09 -11.81 -0.44
N ILE A 386 29.12 -12.63 -0.25
CA ILE A 386 29.77 -12.82 1.07
C ILE A 386 30.38 -11.49 1.49
N ARG A 387 31.13 -10.87 0.58
CA ARG A 387 31.69 -9.53 0.76
C ARG A 387 30.84 -8.55 -0.04
N ARG A 388 30.16 -7.62 0.63
CA ARG A 388 29.28 -6.63 0.04
C ARG A 388 30.04 -5.31 -0.08
N GLU A 389 30.03 -4.71 -1.24
CA GLU A 389 30.63 -3.38 -1.45
C GLU A 389 29.75 -2.31 -0.79
N THR A 390 30.40 -1.33 -0.15
CA THR A 390 29.74 -0.10 0.25
C THR A 390 29.78 0.90 -0.91
N ILE A 391 28.63 1.34 -1.38
CA ILE A 391 28.51 2.31 -2.46
C ILE A 391 28.64 3.70 -1.83
N PHE A 392 29.66 4.47 -2.18
CA PHE A 392 29.85 5.82 -1.66
C PHE A 392 29.18 6.87 -2.53
N LEU A 393 28.62 7.90 -1.91
CA LEU A 393 27.93 8.98 -2.62
C LEU A 393 28.84 9.70 -3.63
N ARG A 394 30.13 9.89 -3.30
CA ARG A 394 31.13 10.50 -4.17
C ARG A 394 31.19 9.84 -5.56
N GLU A 395 31.16 8.51 -5.60
CA GLU A 395 31.24 7.77 -6.86
C GLU A 395 30.08 8.11 -7.82
N ILE A 396 28.89 8.36 -7.24
CA ILE A 396 27.72 8.71 -8.04
C ILE A 396 27.76 10.17 -8.47
N ILE A 397 28.16 11.07 -7.57
CA ILE A 397 28.27 12.49 -7.88
C ILE A 397 29.35 12.76 -8.95
N GLU A 398 30.47 12.04 -8.92
CA GLU A 398 31.53 12.15 -9.93
C GLU A 398 31.19 11.43 -11.26
N SER A 399 30.09 10.68 -11.35
CA SER A 399 29.72 9.91 -12.55
C SER A 399 29.25 10.80 -13.71
N VAL A 400 29.42 10.29 -14.92
CA VAL A 400 28.95 10.97 -16.15
C VAL A 400 27.44 11.14 -16.13
N GLU A 401 26.70 10.13 -15.67
CA GLU A 401 25.23 10.13 -15.60
C GLU A 401 24.73 11.27 -14.70
N PHE A 402 25.36 11.47 -13.54
CA PHE A 402 24.96 12.54 -12.62
C PHE A 402 25.37 13.91 -13.16
N GLN A 403 26.61 14.05 -13.62
CA GLN A 403 27.14 15.34 -14.11
C GLN A 403 26.42 15.84 -15.37
N SER A 404 26.13 14.95 -16.32
CA SER A 404 25.45 15.31 -17.57
C SER A 404 23.95 15.59 -17.41
N SER A 405 23.35 15.26 -16.27
CA SER A 405 21.93 15.54 -16.02
C SER A 405 21.67 17.05 -15.93
N PRO A 406 20.79 17.63 -16.75
CA PRO A 406 20.53 19.08 -16.76
C PRO A 406 19.65 19.54 -15.59
N SER A 407 18.97 18.63 -14.90
CA SER A 407 18.03 18.96 -13.84
C SER A 407 18.75 19.37 -12.55
N LYS A 408 18.31 20.45 -11.93
CA LYS A 408 18.75 20.91 -10.60
C LYS A 408 18.24 19.98 -9.47
N LEU A 409 17.23 19.17 -9.75
CA LEU A 409 16.61 18.23 -8.81
C LEU A 409 17.05 16.77 -9.07
N THR A 410 18.25 16.58 -9.62
CA THR A 410 18.84 15.25 -9.82
C THR A 410 19.27 14.67 -8.48
N MET A 411 18.79 13.46 -8.16
CA MET A 411 19.11 12.72 -6.94
C MET A 411 19.91 11.47 -7.27
N ALA A 412 20.93 11.18 -6.46
CA ALA A 412 21.66 9.94 -6.47
C ALA A 412 20.82 8.85 -5.78
N LEU A 413 20.41 7.84 -6.53
CA LEU A 413 19.71 6.68 -5.95
C LEU A 413 20.67 5.57 -5.58
N GLY A 414 21.82 5.42 -6.25
CA GLY A 414 22.81 4.40 -5.96
C GLY A 414 23.27 3.61 -7.17
N LYS A 415 23.44 2.28 -7.01
CA LYS A 415 23.75 1.34 -8.09
C LYS A 415 22.67 0.25 -8.18
N ASP A 416 22.37 -0.18 -9.38
CA ASP A 416 21.50 -1.33 -9.62
C ASP A 416 22.23 -2.67 -9.32
N ILE A 417 21.51 -3.78 -9.49
CA ILE A 417 22.04 -5.13 -9.24
C ILE A 417 23.22 -5.52 -10.14
N VAL A 418 23.49 -4.80 -11.22
CA VAL A 418 24.60 -5.03 -12.15
C VAL A 418 25.73 -4.05 -11.91
N GLY A 419 25.57 -3.11 -10.98
CA GLY A 419 26.57 -2.06 -10.67
C GLY A 419 26.45 -0.80 -11.54
N LYS A 420 25.38 -0.67 -12.36
CA LYS A 420 25.12 0.55 -13.11
C LYS A 420 24.61 1.66 -12.18
N ILE A 421 25.11 2.87 -12.37
CA ILE A 421 24.67 4.03 -11.62
C ILE A 421 23.20 4.34 -11.91
N ALA A 422 22.44 4.52 -10.84
CA ALA A 422 21.04 4.87 -10.85
C ALA A 422 20.86 6.29 -10.27
N ILE A 423 20.33 7.18 -11.09
CA ILE A 423 19.94 8.54 -10.69
C ILE A 423 18.43 8.72 -10.96
N ALA A 424 17.83 9.67 -10.29
CA ALA A 424 16.45 10.07 -10.55
C ALA A 424 16.33 11.60 -10.58
N ASP A 425 15.39 12.08 -11.36
CA ASP A 425 15.08 13.50 -11.48
C ASP A 425 13.72 13.77 -10.80
N LEU A 426 13.73 14.50 -9.69
CA LEU A 426 12.52 14.79 -8.92
C LEU A 426 11.53 15.67 -9.72
N ALA A 427 11.99 16.48 -10.67
CA ALA A 427 11.11 17.24 -11.56
C ALA A 427 10.29 16.33 -12.49
N LYS A 428 10.88 15.20 -12.92
CA LYS A 428 10.18 14.18 -13.75
C LYS A 428 9.32 13.24 -12.92
N MET A 429 9.75 12.89 -11.71
CA MET A 429 8.95 12.14 -10.74
C MET A 429 8.53 13.06 -9.59
N PRO A 430 7.49 13.86 -9.77
CA PRO A 430 7.24 15.09 -9.02
C PRO A 430 7.20 14.91 -7.50
N HIS A 431 6.85 13.73 -7.04
CA HIS A 431 6.75 13.39 -5.63
C HIS A 431 7.23 11.97 -5.40
N LEU A 432 7.92 11.76 -4.29
CA LEU A 432 8.53 10.50 -3.92
C LEU A 432 8.03 10.04 -2.55
N LEU A 433 7.55 8.81 -2.49
CA LEU A 433 7.21 8.13 -1.24
C LEU A 433 8.33 7.16 -0.87
N ILE A 434 8.84 7.27 0.35
CA ILE A 434 9.92 6.42 0.87
C ILE A 434 9.44 5.74 2.16
N ALA A 435 9.56 4.41 2.24
CA ALA A 435 9.23 3.71 3.46
C ALA A 435 10.20 2.57 3.75
N GLY A 436 10.33 2.20 5.03
CA GLY A 436 11.18 1.10 5.47
C GLY A 436 11.32 1.08 6.99
N GLN A 437 11.70 -0.08 7.53
CA GLN A 437 11.90 -0.21 8.97
C GLN A 437 13.15 0.54 9.46
N THR A 438 13.22 0.81 10.77
CA THR A 438 14.39 1.41 11.41
C THR A 438 15.66 0.59 11.13
N GLY A 439 16.77 1.25 10.78
CA GLY A 439 18.02 0.61 10.43
C GLY A 439 18.10 0.00 9.02
N ALA A 440 17.05 0.15 8.19
CA ALA A 440 17.08 -0.35 6.83
C ALA A 440 17.88 0.53 5.85
N GLY A 441 18.29 1.74 6.27
CA GLY A 441 19.05 2.69 5.47
C GLY A 441 18.23 3.84 4.88
N LYS A 442 16.97 4.03 5.33
CA LYS A 442 16.06 5.09 4.88
C LYS A 442 16.67 6.48 5.03
N SER A 443 17.09 6.84 6.25
CA SER A 443 17.61 8.18 6.57
C SER A 443 18.88 8.49 5.81
N VAL A 444 19.82 7.54 5.74
CA VAL A 444 21.07 7.71 4.97
C VAL A 444 20.76 7.97 3.49
N ALA A 445 19.80 7.26 2.92
CA ALA A 445 19.40 7.48 1.52
C ALA A 445 18.69 8.83 1.31
N VAL A 446 17.83 9.26 2.23
CA VAL A 446 17.21 10.59 2.19
C VAL A 446 18.28 11.68 2.26
N ASN A 447 19.26 11.56 3.16
CA ASN A 447 20.40 12.47 3.24
C ASN A 447 21.20 12.48 1.93
N ALA A 448 21.49 11.33 1.34
CA ALA A 448 22.19 11.25 0.05
C ALA A 448 21.41 11.95 -1.08
N MET A 449 20.07 11.86 -1.08
CA MET A 449 19.22 12.57 -2.05
C MET A 449 19.26 14.08 -1.85
N ILE A 450 19.15 14.57 -0.60
CA ILE A 450 19.25 15.99 -0.27
C ILE A 450 20.62 16.54 -0.68
N ILE A 451 21.69 15.88 -0.27
CA ILE A 451 23.06 16.26 -0.60
C ILE A 451 23.27 16.30 -2.11
N SER A 452 22.72 15.35 -2.86
CA SER A 452 22.78 15.33 -4.32
C SER A 452 22.21 16.60 -4.94
N ILE A 453 21.10 17.11 -4.41
CA ILE A 453 20.49 18.36 -4.86
C ILE A 453 21.39 19.55 -4.49
N LEU A 454 21.96 19.57 -3.27
CA LEU A 454 22.86 20.63 -2.81
C LEU A 454 24.17 20.71 -3.63
N TYR A 455 24.60 19.61 -4.27
CA TYR A 455 25.74 19.61 -5.20
C TYR A 455 25.40 20.18 -6.58
N LYS A 456 24.11 20.38 -6.90
CA LYS A 456 23.67 20.84 -8.24
C LYS A 456 22.90 22.15 -8.26
N ALA A 457 22.34 22.55 -7.13
CA ALA A 457 21.42 23.67 -7.05
C ALA A 457 21.92 24.72 -6.06
N SER A 458 21.90 26.00 -6.47
CA SER A 458 22.13 27.14 -5.58
C SER A 458 20.87 27.45 -4.75
N PRO A 459 20.97 28.28 -3.69
CA PRO A 459 19.81 28.75 -2.93
C PRO A 459 18.77 29.53 -3.74
N GLU A 460 19.18 30.05 -4.91
CA GLU A 460 18.26 30.70 -5.87
C GLU A 460 17.53 29.71 -6.77
N ASP A 461 18.12 28.53 -7.04
CA ASP A 461 17.53 27.50 -7.86
C ASP A 461 16.55 26.63 -7.06
N VAL A 462 16.89 26.27 -5.80
CA VAL A 462 16.14 25.34 -4.96
C VAL A 462 16.04 25.81 -3.53
N LYS A 463 14.86 25.75 -2.98
CA LYS A 463 14.56 26.00 -1.58
C LYS A 463 13.97 24.75 -0.92
N PHE A 464 14.24 24.55 0.37
CA PHE A 464 13.74 23.44 1.16
C PHE A 464 12.80 23.89 2.27
N ILE A 465 11.78 23.05 2.53
CA ILE A 465 11.02 23.00 3.78
C ILE A 465 11.25 21.62 4.35
N MET A 466 11.88 21.54 5.52
CA MET A 466 12.23 20.28 6.16
C MET A 466 11.39 20.06 7.41
N VAL A 467 10.81 18.88 7.55
CA VAL A 467 9.96 18.48 8.68
C VAL A 467 10.55 17.24 9.32
N ASP A 468 11.02 17.39 10.57
CA ASP A 468 11.58 16.30 11.38
C ASP A 468 11.08 16.43 12.82
N PRO A 469 10.02 15.70 13.19
CA PRO A 469 9.44 15.76 14.53
C PRO A 469 10.40 15.33 15.65
N LYS A 470 11.46 14.62 15.30
CA LYS A 470 12.44 14.07 16.26
C LYS A 470 13.75 14.87 16.33
N ARG A 471 14.01 15.76 15.38
CA ARG A 471 15.29 16.50 15.24
C ARG A 471 16.54 15.62 15.10
N LEU A 472 16.40 14.39 14.65
CA LEU A 472 17.50 13.45 14.63
C LEU A 472 18.18 13.34 13.26
N GLU A 473 17.40 13.47 12.19
CA GLU A 473 17.84 13.17 10.83
C GLU A 473 18.06 14.43 9.99
N LEU A 474 17.12 15.38 10.03
CA LEU A 474 17.17 16.61 9.23
C LEU A 474 17.70 17.83 10.03
N GLY A 475 17.84 17.72 11.33
CA GLY A 475 18.39 18.79 12.18
C GLY A 475 19.80 19.21 11.81
N LEU A 476 20.58 18.36 11.14
CA LEU A 476 21.92 18.69 10.63
C LEU A 476 21.89 19.84 9.60
N TYR A 477 20.79 19.97 8.84
CA TYR A 477 20.62 20.98 7.79
C TYR A 477 20.14 22.34 8.31
N GLU A 478 19.95 22.52 9.62
CA GLU A 478 19.56 23.81 10.20
C GLU A 478 20.49 24.91 9.67
N ASP A 479 19.96 26.12 9.41
CA ASP A 479 20.67 27.30 8.95
C ASP A 479 21.39 27.23 7.59
N ILE A 480 21.16 26.23 6.74
CA ILE A 480 21.66 26.31 5.35
C ILE A 480 20.88 27.37 4.54
N PRO A 481 21.53 28.08 3.60
CA PRO A 481 20.89 29.16 2.84
C PRO A 481 19.73 28.69 1.95
N HIS A 482 19.59 27.41 1.74
CA HIS A 482 18.49 26.79 0.99
C HIS A 482 17.18 26.68 1.78
N LEU A 483 17.18 26.86 3.10
CA LEU A 483 15.96 26.73 3.91
C LEU A 483 15.05 27.94 3.77
N LEU A 484 13.73 27.70 3.63
CA LEU A 484 12.67 28.71 3.71
C LEU A 484 12.19 28.98 5.14
N THR A 485 12.31 27.99 6.02
CA THR A 485 11.93 28.05 7.44
C THR A 485 12.91 27.18 8.23
N PRO A 486 13.11 27.43 9.54
CA PRO A 486 13.81 26.49 10.40
C PRO A 486 13.22 25.09 10.27
N VAL A 487 14.00 24.05 10.57
CA VAL A 487 13.50 22.67 10.52
C VAL A 487 12.29 22.53 11.44
N VAL A 488 11.15 22.16 10.86
CA VAL A 488 9.86 22.12 11.56
C VAL A 488 9.78 20.84 12.38
N THR A 489 9.63 20.98 13.71
CA THR A 489 9.58 19.83 14.63
C THR A 489 8.16 19.54 15.15
N GLU A 490 7.30 20.55 15.18
CA GLU A 490 5.93 20.39 15.69
C GLU A 490 4.98 19.95 14.56
N PRO A 491 4.23 18.85 14.73
CA PRO A 491 3.30 18.36 13.72
C PRO A 491 2.23 19.37 13.29
N LYS A 492 1.80 20.26 14.21
CA LYS A 492 0.82 21.29 13.90
C LYS A 492 1.42 22.34 12.97
N ARG A 493 2.65 22.82 13.24
CA ARG A 493 3.38 23.73 12.37
C ARG A 493 3.70 23.09 11.01
N ALA A 494 4.00 21.81 10.99
CA ALA A 494 4.19 21.06 9.74
C ALA A 494 2.91 21.04 8.88
N SER A 495 1.74 20.87 9.50
CA SER A 495 0.45 20.99 8.81
C SER A 495 0.24 22.37 8.22
N ASN A 496 0.63 23.44 8.96
CA ASN A 496 0.55 24.81 8.47
C ASN A 496 1.51 25.06 7.28
N ALA A 497 2.74 24.52 7.36
CA ALA A 497 3.70 24.60 6.25
C ALA A 497 3.18 23.91 4.97
N LEU A 498 2.47 22.79 5.11
CA LEU A 498 1.82 22.15 3.97
C LEU A 498 0.65 22.97 3.40
N LYS A 499 -0.15 23.62 4.27
CA LYS A 499 -1.21 24.54 3.84
C LYS A 499 -0.63 25.76 3.13
N TRP A 500 0.45 26.33 3.66
CA TRP A 500 1.17 27.41 3.00
C TRP A 500 1.67 27.00 1.62
N ALA A 501 2.25 25.81 1.49
CA ALA A 501 2.73 25.31 0.19
C ALA A 501 1.58 25.15 -0.83
N VAL A 502 0.37 24.82 -0.40
CA VAL A 502 -0.83 24.79 -1.25
C VAL A 502 -1.17 26.21 -1.72
N ASN A 503 -1.13 27.21 -0.83
CA ASN A 503 -1.40 28.60 -1.19
C ASN A 503 -0.33 29.15 -2.14
N GLU A 504 0.95 28.85 -1.89
CA GLU A 504 2.07 29.19 -2.76
C GLU A 504 1.90 28.56 -4.15
N MET A 505 1.50 27.30 -4.22
CA MET A 505 1.16 26.62 -5.47
C MET A 505 0.10 27.38 -6.27
N GLU A 506 -0.99 27.80 -5.62
CA GLU A 506 -2.06 28.57 -6.25
C GLU A 506 -1.60 29.95 -6.70
N GLY A 507 -0.78 30.63 -5.89
CA GLY A 507 -0.14 31.90 -6.25
C GLY A 507 0.72 31.77 -7.50
N ARG A 508 1.59 30.74 -7.53
CA ARG A 508 2.43 30.46 -8.71
C ARG A 508 1.62 30.14 -9.95
N TYR A 509 0.50 29.43 -9.84
CA TYR A 509 -0.40 29.21 -10.99
C TYR A 509 -0.93 30.52 -11.56
N LYS A 510 -1.32 31.48 -10.70
CA LYS A 510 -1.75 32.82 -11.15
C LYS A 510 -0.63 33.57 -11.89
N LEU A 511 0.60 33.50 -11.36
CA LEU A 511 1.79 34.12 -12.00
C LEU A 511 2.08 33.48 -13.37
N LEU A 512 2.09 32.15 -13.47
CA LEU A 512 2.33 31.46 -14.72
C LEU A 512 1.24 31.79 -15.77
N ALA A 513 -0.02 31.84 -15.33
CA ALA A 513 -1.15 32.20 -16.19
C ALA A 513 -1.06 33.66 -16.70
N ALA A 514 -0.65 34.61 -15.84
CA ALA A 514 -0.50 36.01 -16.21
C ALA A 514 0.61 36.22 -17.27
N VAL A 515 1.66 35.37 -17.25
CA VAL A 515 2.75 35.40 -18.25
C VAL A 515 2.45 34.50 -19.47
N GLY A 516 1.39 33.64 -19.41
CA GLY A 516 1.00 32.76 -20.50
C GLY A 516 1.93 31.55 -20.67
N VAL A 517 2.59 31.08 -19.63
CA VAL A 517 3.47 29.90 -19.64
C VAL A 517 2.83 28.70 -18.93
N ARG A 518 3.29 27.48 -19.26
CA ARG A 518 2.71 26.25 -18.74
C ARG A 518 3.42 25.64 -17.53
N ASN A 519 4.69 26.00 -17.31
CA ASN A 519 5.50 25.46 -16.22
C ASN A 519 6.56 26.45 -15.76
N ILE A 520 7.12 26.19 -14.57
CA ILE A 520 8.14 27.01 -13.92
C ILE A 520 9.43 27.12 -14.75
N GLU A 521 9.81 26.08 -15.50
CA GLU A 521 11.01 26.09 -16.33
C GLU A 521 10.90 27.15 -17.44
N GLN A 522 9.74 27.19 -18.13
CA GLN A 522 9.45 28.20 -19.15
C GLN A 522 9.41 29.59 -18.54
N TYR A 523 8.78 29.75 -17.36
CA TYR A 523 8.75 31.01 -16.63
C TYR A 523 10.17 31.49 -16.32
N ASN A 524 11.00 30.65 -15.73
CA ASN A 524 12.38 31.01 -15.34
C ASN A 524 13.26 31.33 -16.56
N VAL A 525 13.07 30.64 -17.69
CA VAL A 525 13.78 30.99 -18.95
C VAL A 525 13.36 32.35 -19.46
N LEU A 526 12.09 32.73 -19.35
CA LEU A 526 11.60 34.05 -19.74
C LEU A 526 12.14 35.16 -18.82
N MET A 527 12.09 34.93 -17.50
CA MET A 527 12.54 35.93 -16.50
C MET A 527 14.08 36.20 -16.54
N LYS A 528 14.86 35.28 -17.11
CA LYS A 528 16.30 35.46 -17.34
C LYS A 528 16.64 36.33 -18.57
N LYS A 529 15.63 36.71 -19.41
CA LYS A 529 15.85 37.53 -20.59
C LYS A 529 15.53 38.98 -20.31
N PRO A 530 16.47 39.94 -20.48
CA PRO A 530 16.27 41.36 -20.13
C PRO A 530 15.09 42.02 -20.85
N LYS A 531 14.85 41.68 -22.14
CA LYS A 531 13.75 42.21 -22.94
C LYS A 531 12.36 41.75 -22.47
N THR A 532 12.28 40.71 -21.69
CA THR A 532 10.99 40.14 -21.23
C THR A 532 10.52 40.85 -19.95
N LEU A 533 11.45 41.35 -19.15
CA LEU A 533 11.15 42.16 -17.95
C LEU A 533 10.47 43.48 -18.32
N GLU A 534 10.82 44.09 -19.48
CA GLU A 534 10.14 45.28 -19.98
C GLU A 534 8.72 45.06 -20.46
N LEU A 535 8.40 43.85 -20.92
CA LEU A 535 7.07 43.44 -21.43
C LEU A 535 6.05 43.07 -20.33
N PHE A 536 6.54 42.68 -19.17
CA PHE A 536 5.71 42.30 -18.02
C PHE A 536 6.08 43.21 -16.83
N PRO A 537 5.50 44.41 -16.73
CA PRO A 537 5.83 45.35 -15.66
C PRO A 537 5.45 44.77 -14.28
N GLU A 538 6.03 45.38 -13.27
CA GLU A 538 5.90 45.05 -11.85
C GLU A 538 4.45 44.72 -11.44
N GLU A 539 4.24 43.65 -10.71
CA GLU A 539 3.01 43.36 -10.03
C GLU A 539 3.18 43.81 -8.58
N ASN A 540 2.41 44.78 -8.15
CA ASN A 540 2.52 45.43 -6.81
C ASN A 540 3.84 46.13 -6.50
N GLY A 541 4.62 46.61 -7.48
CA GLY A 541 5.88 47.31 -7.28
C GLY A 541 7.09 46.42 -7.01
N GLU A 542 6.96 45.09 -7.18
CA GLU A 542 8.07 44.14 -7.09
C GLU A 542 8.49 43.62 -8.46
N GLU A 543 9.79 43.66 -8.73
CA GLU A 543 10.41 43.13 -9.94
C GLU A 543 10.21 41.64 -10.03
N ARG A 544 9.65 41.12 -11.14
CA ARG A 544 9.46 39.68 -11.35
C ARG A 544 10.80 38.97 -11.46
N LYS A 545 11.07 38.05 -10.54
CA LYS A 545 12.30 37.24 -10.46
C LYS A 545 12.05 35.80 -10.86
N PRO A 546 13.09 35.06 -11.28
CA PRO A 546 12.99 33.60 -11.42
C PRO A 546 12.52 32.96 -10.11
N LEU A 547 11.64 31.97 -10.20
CA LEU A 547 11.10 31.26 -9.04
C LEU A 547 11.97 30.05 -8.71
N PRO A 548 12.38 29.86 -7.45
CA PRO A 548 13.07 28.63 -7.04
C PRO A 548 12.10 27.43 -7.05
N PHE A 549 12.65 26.24 -7.30
CA PHE A 549 11.96 25.01 -6.95
C PHE A 549 11.82 24.90 -5.43
N ILE A 550 10.72 24.36 -4.94
CA ILE A 550 10.53 24.10 -3.51
C ILE A 550 10.46 22.58 -3.30
N VAL A 551 11.34 22.06 -2.45
CA VAL A 551 11.35 20.65 -2.07
C VAL A 551 10.95 20.54 -0.61
N ILE A 552 9.82 19.87 -0.35
CA ILE A 552 9.31 19.61 0.99
C ILE A 552 9.71 18.20 1.38
N VAL A 553 10.54 18.09 2.41
CA VAL A 553 11.04 16.80 2.92
C VAL A 553 10.39 16.51 4.27
N ILE A 554 9.73 15.38 4.39
CA ILE A 554 9.11 14.91 5.65
C ILE A 554 9.77 13.59 6.01
N ASP A 555 10.50 13.53 7.13
CA ASP A 555 11.20 12.32 7.57
C ASP A 555 10.26 11.26 8.15
N GLU A 556 9.23 11.67 8.91
CA GLU A 556 8.27 10.74 9.48
C GLU A 556 6.81 11.22 9.30
N LEU A 557 6.22 10.79 8.21
CA LEU A 557 4.82 11.12 7.89
C LEU A 557 3.83 10.60 8.94
N ALA A 558 4.13 9.47 9.58
CA ALA A 558 3.24 8.87 10.58
C ALA A 558 2.96 9.81 11.76
N ASP A 559 3.97 10.57 12.20
CA ASP A 559 3.82 11.47 13.36
C ASP A 559 2.90 12.66 13.00
N LEU A 560 2.88 13.12 11.77
CA LEU A 560 1.95 14.14 11.28
C LEU A 560 0.52 13.57 11.15
N MET A 561 0.39 12.38 10.60
CA MET A 561 -0.90 11.70 10.40
C MET A 561 -1.60 11.37 11.72
N MET A 562 -0.86 11.19 12.81
CA MET A 562 -1.42 10.96 14.14
C MET A 562 -2.07 12.22 14.76
N VAL A 563 -1.62 13.42 14.40
CA VAL A 563 -2.04 14.68 14.98
C VAL A 563 -3.07 15.42 14.13
N ALA A 564 -2.83 15.51 12.83
CA ALA A 564 -3.61 16.33 11.89
C ALA A 564 -3.94 15.57 10.58
N SER A 565 -4.38 14.32 10.68
CA SER A 565 -4.55 13.39 9.55
C SER A 565 -5.28 13.98 8.34
N LYS A 566 -6.45 14.60 8.54
CA LYS A 566 -7.26 15.13 7.43
C LYS A 566 -6.61 16.31 6.71
N ASP A 567 -6.03 17.24 7.46
CA ASP A 567 -5.43 18.46 6.90
C ASP A 567 -4.16 18.10 6.13
N VAL A 568 -3.34 17.23 6.71
CA VAL A 568 -2.11 16.73 6.10
C VAL A 568 -2.43 15.92 4.84
N GLU A 569 -3.38 14.98 4.89
CA GLU A 569 -3.79 14.17 3.75
C GLU A 569 -4.31 15.05 2.60
N ASN A 570 -5.19 16.01 2.91
CA ASN A 570 -5.76 16.93 1.91
C ASN A 570 -4.67 17.81 1.27
N SER A 571 -3.75 18.36 2.06
CA SER A 571 -2.66 19.20 1.55
C SER A 571 -1.70 18.39 0.66
N ILE A 572 -1.29 17.19 1.09
CA ILE A 572 -0.46 16.28 0.29
C ILE A 572 -1.16 15.90 -1.01
N MET A 573 -2.46 15.58 -0.95
CA MET A 573 -3.24 15.22 -2.14
C MET A 573 -3.27 16.38 -3.15
N ARG A 574 -3.57 17.61 -2.71
CA ARG A 574 -3.61 18.80 -3.58
C ARG A 574 -2.25 19.09 -4.21
N LEU A 575 -1.19 19.07 -3.41
CA LEU A 575 0.17 19.25 -3.90
C LEU A 575 0.56 18.15 -4.90
N ALA A 576 0.30 16.88 -4.58
CA ALA A 576 0.64 15.76 -5.45
C ALA A 576 -0.08 15.77 -6.80
N GLN A 577 -1.29 16.34 -6.86
CA GLN A 577 -2.05 16.47 -8.11
C GLN A 577 -1.62 17.65 -8.97
N MET A 578 -1.24 18.76 -8.36
CA MET A 578 -1.12 20.02 -9.11
C MET A 578 0.28 20.66 -9.04
N ALA A 579 1.11 20.40 -8.02
CA ALA A 579 2.31 21.18 -7.76
C ALA A 579 3.47 20.97 -8.74
N ARG A 580 3.45 19.91 -9.56
CA ARG A 580 4.50 19.59 -10.53
C ARG A 580 4.82 20.76 -11.48
N ALA A 581 3.79 21.37 -12.06
CA ALA A 581 3.99 22.43 -13.06
C ALA A 581 4.57 23.72 -12.47
N VAL A 582 4.34 23.97 -11.20
CA VAL A 582 4.82 25.16 -10.47
C VAL A 582 6.11 24.93 -9.68
N GLY A 583 6.70 23.74 -9.80
CA GLY A 583 8.01 23.42 -9.22
C GLY A 583 8.00 23.21 -7.71
N ILE A 584 6.91 22.66 -7.15
CA ILE A 584 6.86 22.25 -5.74
C ILE A 584 6.81 20.73 -5.68
N HIS A 585 7.72 20.12 -4.91
CA HIS A 585 7.96 18.71 -4.90
C HIS A 585 7.95 18.15 -3.48
N LEU A 586 7.51 16.91 -3.30
CA LEU A 586 7.42 16.23 -2.01
C LEU A 586 8.35 15.02 -1.97
N ILE A 587 9.11 14.90 -0.88
CA ILE A 587 9.78 13.67 -0.46
C ILE A 587 9.19 13.27 0.88
N LEU A 588 8.32 12.25 0.87
CA LEU A 588 7.59 11.79 2.05
C LEU A 588 8.19 10.49 2.53
N ALA A 589 8.75 10.49 3.73
CA ALA A 589 9.33 9.30 4.31
C ALA A 589 8.55 8.82 5.54
N THR A 590 8.56 7.50 5.81
CA THR A 590 7.98 6.93 7.02
C THR A 590 8.66 5.62 7.41
N GLN A 591 8.77 5.36 8.70
CA GLN A 591 9.21 4.09 9.27
C GLN A 591 8.02 3.19 9.64
N ARG A 592 6.78 3.71 9.57
CA ARG A 592 5.54 3.01 9.92
C ARG A 592 4.65 2.83 8.68
N PRO A 593 4.89 1.79 7.87
CA PRO A 593 4.15 1.56 6.63
C PRO A 593 2.76 0.94 6.89
N SER A 594 1.95 1.58 7.74
CA SER A 594 0.57 1.17 8.00
C SER A 594 -0.40 1.77 6.99
N VAL A 595 -1.58 1.16 6.82
CA VAL A 595 -2.63 1.65 5.91
C VAL A 595 -3.19 3.00 6.37
N ASP A 596 -3.12 3.28 7.68
CA ASP A 596 -3.59 4.55 8.26
C ASP A 596 -2.63 5.72 7.96
N VAL A 597 -1.35 5.43 7.70
CA VAL A 597 -0.32 6.41 7.30
C VAL A 597 -0.25 6.52 5.78
N LEU A 598 -0.13 5.39 5.10
CA LEU A 598 -0.07 5.30 3.64
C LEU A 598 -1.47 4.97 3.10
N THR A 599 -2.35 5.97 3.15
CA THR A 599 -3.74 5.81 2.70
C THR A 599 -3.82 5.54 1.20
N GLY A 600 -4.96 5.00 0.75
CA GLY A 600 -5.20 4.80 -0.68
C GLY A 600 -5.13 6.10 -1.48
N THR A 601 -5.56 7.22 -0.90
CA THR A 601 -5.55 8.56 -1.50
C THR A 601 -4.12 9.06 -1.71
N ILE A 602 -3.27 8.95 -0.70
CA ILE A 602 -1.84 9.33 -0.78
C ILE A 602 -1.14 8.48 -1.86
N LYS A 603 -1.31 7.17 -1.83
CA LYS A 603 -0.67 6.26 -2.79
C LYS A 603 -1.12 6.46 -4.24
N ALA A 604 -2.38 6.82 -4.46
CA ALA A 604 -2.90 7.07 -5.81
C ALA A 604 -2.23 8.29 -6.48
N ASN A 605 -1.80 9.27 -5.67
CA ASN A 605 -1.19 10.49 -6.15
C ASN A 605 0.36 10.49 -6.07
N LEU A 606 0.95 9.46 -5.45
CA LEU A 606 2.40 9.27 -5.35
C LEU A 606 2.81 7.98 -6.08
N PRO A 607 2.96 8.03 -7.40
CA PRO A 607 3.28 6.84 -8.20
C PRO A 607 4.73 6.38 -8.04
N SER A 608 5.66 7.31 -7.75
CA SER A 608 7.07 6.98 -7.51
C SER A 608 7.29 6.58 -6.06
N ARG A 609 7.77 5.36 -5.86
CA ARG A 609 7.89 4.80 -4.50
C ARG A 609 9.20 4.07 -4.31
N ILE A 610 9.76 4.22 -3.13
CA ILE A 610 10.92 3.48 -2.67
C ILE A 610 10.53 2.72 -1.40
N SER A 611 10.83 1.44 -1.37
CA SER A 611 10.76 0.63 -0.16
C SER A 611 12.12 0.08 0.18
N PHE A 612 12.61 0.42 1.36
CA PHE A 612 13.70 -0.28 2.02
C PHE A 612 13.18 -1.58 2.66
N ARG A 613 14.07 -2.35 3.30
CA ARG A 613 13.69 -3.57 4.02
C ARG A 613 12.54 -3.30 4.99
N VAL A 614 11.56 -4.20 4.99
CA VAL A 614 10.43 -4.23 5.91
C VAL A 614 10.34 -5.60 6.57
N ALA A 615 9.65 -5.69 7.73
CA ALA A 615 9.54 -6.92 8.48
C ALA A 615 8.57 -7.93 7.84
N GLN A 616 7.46 -7.44 7.26
CA GLN A 616 6.36 -8.30 6.81
C GLN A 616 6.04 -8.12 5.32
N LYS A 617 5.50 -9.18 4.71
CA LYS A 617 4.98 -9.15 3.33
C LYS A 617 3.82 -8.15 3.16
N THR A 618 3.04 -7.94 4.22
CA THR A 618 1.95 -6.95 4.29
C THR A 618 2.45 -5.53 4.15
N ASP A 619 3.58 -5.20 4.80
CA ASP A 619 4.18 -3.87 4.74
C ASP A 619 4.69 -3.56 3.33
N SER A 620 5.34 -4.54 2.68
CA SER A 620 5.75 -4.42 1.28
C SER A 620 4.56 -4.13 0.36
N ARG A 621 3.43 -4.82 0.55
CA ARG A 621 2.19 -4.53 -0.21
C ARG A 621 1.61 -3.17 0.12
N THR A 622 1.70 -2.72 1.36
CA THR A 622 1.21 -1.39 1.74
C THR A 622 1.99 -0.29 1.04
N ILE A 623 3.30 -0.45 0.84
CA ILE A 623 4.16 0.55 0.19
C ILE A 623 4.09 0.43 -1.33
N LEU A 624 4.40 -0.77 -1.86
CA LEU A 624 4.67 -1.00 -3.29
C LEU A 624 3.48 -1.61 -4.05
N ASP A 625 2.38 -1.94 -3.37
CA ASP A 625 1.27 -2.76 -3.88
C ASP A 625 1.72 -4.18 -4.33
N GLN A 626 2.98 -4.54 -4.09
CA GLN A 626 3.63 -5.81 -4.45
C GLN A 626 4.47 -6.34 -3.28
N MET A 627 4.75 -7.64 -3.28
CA MET A 627 5.68 -8.24 -2.32
C MET A 627 7.12 -8.12 -2.84
N GLY A 628 8.10 -8.18 -1.95
CA GLY A 628 9.53 -8.22 -2.28
C GLY A 628 10.41 -7.45 -1.30
N ALA A 629 9.92 -6.36 -0.69
CA ALA A 629 10.73 -5.55 0.22
C ALA A 629 11.11 -6.27 1.53
N GLN A 630 10.38 -7.31 1.93
CA GLN A 630 10.73 -8.16 3.06
C GLN A 630 11.97 -9.04 2.79
N GLN A 631 12.35 -9.19 1.52
CA GLN A 631 13.53 -9.98 1.10
C GLN A 631 14.79 -9.12 0.91
N LEU A 632 14.70 -7.83 1.17
CA LEU A 632 15.84 -6.91 1.09
C LEU A 632 16.80 -7.12 2.25
N LEU A 633 18.07 -6.77 2.02
CA LEU A 633 19.17 -6.99 2.96
C LEU A 633 19.29 -5.92 4.05
N GLY A 634 18.65 -4.75 3.87
CA GLY A 634 18.89 -3.58 4.71
C GLY A 634 20.12 -2.79 4.29
N LYS A 635 20.58 -1.84 5.12
CA LYS A 635 21.75 -0.99 4.87
C LYS A 635 21.75 -0.32 3.48
N GLY A 636 20.59 0.22 3.08
CA GLY A 636 20.45 0.92 1.80
C GLY A 636 19.93 0.07 0.64
N ASP A 637 19.72 -1.24 0.83
CA ASP A 637 19.09 -2.08 -0.19
C ASP A 637 17.60 -1.75 -0.31
N MET A 638 17.14 -1.37 -1.52
CA MET A 638 15.81 -0.86 -1.74
C MET A 638 15.19 -1.34 -3.05
N LEU A 639 13.86 -1.33 -3.11
CA LEU A 639 13.07 -1.49 -4.31
C LEU A 639 12.48 -0.15 -4.73
N PHE A 640 12.73 0.26 -5.95
CA PHE A 640 12.25 1.49 -6.54
C PHE A 640 11.22 1.22 -7.64
N ILE A 641 10.10 1.93 -7.61
CA ILE A 641 9.09 2.00 -8.68
C ILE A 641 9.21 3.37 -9.33
N PRO A 642 9.77 3.48 -10.54
CA PRO A 642 9.83 4.73 -11.29
C PRO A 642 8.43 5.17 -11.77
N PRO A 643 8.24 6.46 -12.08
CA PRO A 643 6.97 6.95 -12.60
C PRO A 643 6.63 6.32 -13.96
N GLY A 644 5.34 6.07 -14.18
CA GLY A 644 4.83 5.53 -15.45
C GLY A 644 5.06 4.04 -15.68
N THR A 645 5.61 3.32 -14.71
CA THR A 645 5.78 1.87 -14.76
C THR A 645 5.43 1.22 -13.42
N SER A 646 4.94 0.00 -13.45
CA SER A 646 4.73 -0.82 -12.25
C SER A 646 5.89 -1.78 -11.96
N LYS A 647 6.97 -1.72 -12.77
CA LYS A 647 8.13 -2.60 -12.62
C LYS A 647 9.01 -2.10 -11.48
N MET A 648 9.27 -2.98 -10.52
CA MET A 648 10.24 -2.72 -9.45
C MET A 648 11.67 -2.88 -9.97
N ILE A 649 12.53 -1.97 -9.57
CA ILE A 649 13.98 -2.00 -9.82
C ILE A 649 14.66 -2.09 -8.46
N ARG A 650 15.55 -3.07 -8.27
CA ARG A 650 16.37 -3.15 -7.06
C ARG A 650 17.57 -2.23 -7.22
N VAL A 651 17.78 -1.38 -6.24
CA VAL A 651 18.88 -0.40 -6.19
C VAL A 651 19.48 -0.43 -4.80
N HIS A 652 20.78 -0.24 -4.73
CA HIS A 652 21.51 -0.13 -3.46
C HIS A 652 21.90 1.33 -3.28
N ALA A 653 21.30 1.97 -2.27
CA ALA A 653 21.49 3.39 -1.99
C ALA A 653 22.94 3.70 -1.58
N PRO A 654 23.45 4.90 -1.90
CA PRO A 654 24.78 5.29 -1.53
C PRO A 654 24.85 5.61 -0.03
N PHE A 655 25.99 5.33 0.55
CA PHE A 655 26.34 5.69 1.91
C PHE A 655 26.98 7.09 1.96
N VAL A 656 26.55 7.88 2.92
CA VAL A 656 27.15 9.14 3.33
C VAL A 656 27.14 9.17 4.86
N SER A 657 28.24 9.57 5.48
CA SER A 657 28.35 9.66 6.94
C SER A 657 27.79 11.00 7.46
N GLU A 658 27.51 11.03 8.75
CA GLU A 658 27.10 12.28 9.41
C GLU A 658 28.20 13.34 9.37
N GLU A 659 29.47 12.93 9.47
CA GLU A 659 30.63 13.83 9.40
C GLU A 659 30.74 14.49 8.02
N GLU A 660 30.60 13.72 6.94
CA GLU A 660 30.57 14.24 5.55
C GLU A 660 29.41 15.20 5.36
N THR A 661 28.23 14.86 5.89
CA THR A 661 27.05 15.73 5.83
C THR A 661 27.30 17.05 6.57
N ALA A 662 27.88 16.99 7.77
CA ALA A 662 28.21 18.17 8.57
C ALA A 662 29.25 19.06 7.89
N GLU A 663 30.28 18.48 7.24
CA GLU A 663 31.27 19.22 6.49
C GLU A 663 30.65 20.01 5.33
N ILE A 664 29.78 19.35 4.55
CA ILE A 664 29.05 19.97 3.44
C ILE A 664 28.13 21.09 3.95
N VAL A 665 27.38 20.83 5.01
CA VAL A 665 26.46 21.80 5.63
C VAL A 665 27.25 23.04 6.14
N ASN A 666 28.38 22.84 6.83
CA ASN A 666 29.21 23.92 7.30
C ASN A 666 29.77 24.76 6.15
N HIS A 667 30.18 24.11 5.05
CA HIS A 667 30.60 24.82 3.84
C HIS A 667 29.47 25.71 3.28
N LEU A 668 28.23 25.23 3.24
CA LEU A 668 27.10 26.03 2.77
C LEU A 668 26.73 27.17 3.72
N LYS A 669 26.75 26.93 5.03
CA LYS A 669 26.49 27.96 6.08
C LYS A 669 27.50 29.08 6.06
N SER A 670 28.76 28.77 5.72
CA SER A 670 29.83 29.78 5.65
C SER A 670 29.65 30.82 4.52
N GLN A 671 28.84 30.48 3.50
CA GLN A 671 28.64 31.35 2.33
C GLN A 671 27.51 32.37 2.49
N ALA A 672 26.38 31.93 3.10
CA ALA A 672 25.23 32.81 3.29
C ALA A 672 24.34 32.31 4.45
N ARG A 673 23.59 33.20 5.07
CA ARG A 673 22.55 32.88 6.05
C ARG A 673 21.22 32.69 5.34
N PRO A 674 20.34 31.80 5.86
CA PRO A 674 18.99 31.64 5.32
C PRO A 674 18.16 32.91 5.57
N VAL A 675 17.29 33.22 4.62
CA VAL A 675 16.21 34.20 4.80
C VAL A 675 14.93 33.43 5.09
N TYR A 676 14.57 33.37 6.37
CA TYR A 676 13.40 32.65 6.81
C TYR A 676 12.12 33.44 6.54
N ASN A 677 11.07 32.73 6.13
CA ASN A 677 9.72 33.24 6.00
C ASN A 677 8.86 32.69 7.17
N GLU A 678 8.59 33.54 8.15
CA GLU A 678 7.87 33.16 9.37
C GLU A 678 6.40 32.77 9.08
N THR A 679 5.80 33.32 8.02
CA THR A 679 4.40 33.02 7.66
C THR A 679 4.14 31.56 7.28
N ILE A 680 5.21 30.79 6.99
CA ILE A 680 5.10 29.37 6.60
C ILE A 680 4.58 28.50 7.74
N VAL A 681 4.93 28.80 8.96
CA VAL A 681 4.61 27.98 10.15
C VAL A 681 3.54 28.59 11.03
N GLU A 682 3.14 29.83 10.77
CA GLU A 682 2.07 30.49 11.53
C GLU A 682 0.70 29.90 11.16
N ASP A 683 -0.21 29.90 12.15
CA ASP A 683 -1.62 29.62 11.88
C ASP A 683 -2.15 30.76 11.01
N GLY A 684 -2.51 30.46 9.79
CA GLY A 684 -3.32 31.34 8.94
C GLY A 684 -4.73 31.43 9.50
N GLY A 685 -4.85 32.00 10.70
CA GLY A 685 -6.12 32.38 11.28
C GLY A 685 -6.80 33.34 10.31
N GLU A 686 -8.04 33.07 10.00
CA GLU A 686 -8.99 33.85 9.23
C GLU A 686 -8.70 35.38 9.34
N LYS A 687 -7.93 35.91 8.42
CA LYS A 687 -8.00 37.32 8.07
C LYS A 687 -9.10 37.47 7.03
N GLY A 688 -10.31 37.45 7.50
CA GLY A 688 -11.46 37.69 6.69
C GLY A 688 -12.65 38.05 7.57
N GLU A 689 -13.13 39.30 7.45
CA GLU A 689 -14.38 39.83 8.00
C GLU A 689 -14.39 40.28 9.47
N LEU A 690 -13.67 41.38 9.74
CA LEU A 690 -14.10 42.34 10.76
C LEU A 690 -13.52 43.71 10.40
N THR A 691 -14.12 44.37 9.40
CA THR A 691 -14.15 45.86 9.28
C THR A 691 -15.10 46.24 8.15
N GLU A 692 -16.36 46.16 8.44
CA GLU A 692 -17.41 47.03 7.88
C GLU A 692 -18.56 47.01 8.87
N LEU A 693 -18.49 47.88 9.87
CA LEU A 693 -19.63 48.43 10.60
C LEU A 693 -19.05 49.41 11.66
N GLU A 694 -18.70 50.64 11.17
CA GLU A 694 -18.93 51.92 11.87
C GLU A 694 -18.95 53.05 10.84
#